data_2337a1dd67bb873e5c70f5fc488c5278
#
_entry.id   2337a1dd67bb873e5c70f5fc488c5278
#
_cell.length_a   1.000
_cell.length_b   1.000
_cell.length_c   1.000
_cell.angle_alpha   90.00
_cell.angle_beta   90.00
_cell.angle_gamma   90.00
#
_symmetry.space_group_name_H-M   'P 1'
#
loop_
_entity.id
_entity.type
_entity.pdbx_description
1 polymer ?
#
loop_
_entity_poly.entity_id
_entity_poly.type
_entity_poly.pdbx_seq_one_letter_code
_entity_poly.pdbx_strand_id
1 'polypeptide(L)'
;MPLSWNEIKDRALRFSREWAEETAEDAEAKSFWDGFFEVFGVSRRRVASFEQPVKRGDGKDGYIDLLWKGILLVEHKSRGKNLDRAFKQATDYFPGLKERDLPKYVLVSDFARLRLHDLESGEQHEVALAELHQHVALFGFIAGYQVRVFKDQDPANIRAAERMGELHDALRQSGYEGHELEVLLVRLLFCLFAEDTGIFERRQFQDFLEQRTADDGSDLGARLAELFHALNTPREKRQRTLDESIAAFEYVNGALFREPLPPAAFTRAQREALLNACSMDWSRISPAIFGALFQSIMDAKARRNLGAHYTSEKNILKLIGPLFMDGLRAEFERVKGNRKALNQFHEKIAALTFLDPACGCGNFLVIAYRELRALEHDILQALYRKELDGGQVLDPRQLILCNVDKFYGIEIEEFPAQIAQVAMWLTDHQMNLRVQEQFGNRFVRLPLTHSATIVHGNALRMDWNEVVPAARLNYILGNPPFIGAKMMSEQNRADLLAVAGKLKGAGLLDFVSAWYLKAAEYIQSRHSRESGNPAALATEGLDSRFRGNDDIRCAFVSTNSITQGEQVGVLWGEMLRLGVCIFFAHRTFSWNNEARGVAAVHCVIVGFARQDISPKRLFDYETVKSEPHEIVAANINPYLVDAANMLLSSRREPIGRVPQIAFGNMPNDGGNLLLSDEEKHVLLQAEPDAARWIRSFLGAHEFINSTPRWCLWLRDIPPAELRNLPLVARRVAAVKGLRQESSRATTRELAAYPALFGEIRQPIERYILVPRHSSESRAYIPFGFVDPHVICGDSNMLVPSSDLAHFGMMQSSMHMAWLRTVGGRLKSDYRYSAGIVYNNFPWPEIAGPSTPAAGAAYAQGERSRGAIEAAAQAVL
;
A
#
# COMPACT_ATOMS: atom_id res chain seq x y z
N MET A 1 1.40 -20.33 -34.69
CA MET A 1 0.28 -19.69 -33.96
C MET A 1 -0.34 -20.74 -33.08
N PRO A 2 -0.66 -20.45 -31.80
CA PRO A 2 -1.45 -21.37 -30.99
C PRO A 2 -2.79 -21.65 -31.68
N LEU A 3 -3.22 -22.88 -31.59
CA LEU A 3 -4.52 -23.32 -32.14
C LEU A 3 -5.65 -22.68 -31.32
N SER A 4 -6.81 -22.45 -31.94
CA SER A 4 -8.00 -22.04 -31.19
C SER A 4 -8.52 -23.13 -30.26
N TRP A 5 -9.23 -22.77 -29.18
CA TRP A 5 -9.82 -23.74 -28.27
C TRP A 5 -10.76 -24.75 -28.96
N ASN A 6 -11.48 -24.32 -29.98
CA ASN A 6 -12.36 -25.20 -30.75
C ASN A 6 -11.55 -26.23 -31.56
N GLU A 7 -10.45 -25.82 -32.17
CA GLU A 7 -9.57 -26.72 -32.87
C GLU A 7 -8.88 -27.74 -31.92
N ILE A 8 -8.45 -27.24 -30.72
CA ILE A 8 -7.90 -28.10 -29.68
C ILE A 8 -8.93 -29.13 -29.21
N LYS A 9 -10.19 -28.73 -29.00
CA LYS A 9 -11.28 -29.64 -28.64
C LYS A 9 -11.52 -30.70 -29.71
N ASP A 10 -11.55 -30.33 -30.97
CA ASP A 10 -11.71 -31.27 -32.09
C ASP A 10 -10.55 -32.25 -32.19
N ARG A 11 -9.32 -31.81 -32.02
CA ARG A 11 -8.13 -32.64 -31.98
C ARG A 11 -8.15 -33.56 -30.76
N ALA A 12 -8.54 -33.07 -29.57
CA ALA A 12 -8.67 -33.85 -28.36
C ALA A 12 -9.72 -34.98 -28.52
N LEU A 13 -10.86 -34.66 -29.16
CA LEU A 13 -11.86 -35.70 -29.43
C LEU A 13 -11.36 -36.78 -30.38
N ARG A 14 -10.61 -36.44 -31.43
CA ARG A 14 -9.99 -37.42 -32.33
C ARG A 14 -8.95 -38.25 -31.58
N PHE A 15 -8.06 -37.62 -30.84
CA PHE A 15 -7.05 -38.26 -30.03
C PHE A 15 -7.67 -39.22 -29.01
N SER A 16 -8.71 -38.81 -28.30
CA SER A 16 -9.40 -39.69 -27.34
C SER A 16 -9.99 -40.95 -27.96
N ARG A 17 -10.47 -40.88 -29.22
CA ARG A 17 -11.00 -42.04 -29.95
C ARG A 17 -9.89 -42.95 -30.45
N GLU A 18 -8.79 -42.38 -30.91
CA GLU A 18 -7.64 -43.15 -31.41
C GLU A 18 -7.00 -44.01 -30.31
N TRP A 19 -6.89 -43.43 -29.11
CA TRP A 19 -6.22 -44.10 -27.98
C TRP A 19 -7.16 -44.80 -26.98
N ALA A 20 -8.45 -44.91 -27.31
CA ALA A 20 -9.47 -45.44 -26.42
C ALA A 20 -9.21 -46.86 -25.90
N GLU A 21 -8.60 -47.74 -26.71
CA GLU A 21 -8.41 -49.15 -26.37
C GLU A 21 -6.93 -49.52 -26.11
N GLU A 22 -5.99 -48.53 -26.18
CA GLU A 22 -4.57 -48.82 -26.01
C GLU A 22 -4.21 -49.18 -24.57
N THR A 23 -3.29 -50.14 -24.41
CA THR A 23 -2.88 -50.70 -23.11
C THR A 23 -1.38 -50.93 -22.97
N ALA A 24 -0.64 -50.90 -24.09
CA ALA A 24 0.77 -51.27 -24.16
C ALA A 24 1.71 -50.11 -23.87
N GLU A 25 2.13 -49.98 -22.62
CA GLU A 25 3.02 -48.88 -22.15
C GLU A 25 4.36 -48.90 -22.91
N ASP A 26 5.05 -50.04 -22.93
CA ASP A 26 6.40 -50.16 -23.52
C ASP A 26 6.42 -49.86 -25.03
N ALA A 27 5.34 -50.15 -25.74
CA ALA A 27 5.28 -49.98 -27.17
C ALA A 27 4.80 -48.58 -27.60
N GLU A 28 3.79 -48.03 -26.92
CA GLU A 28 3.00 -46.93 -27.46
C GLU A 28 3.03 -45.65 -26.60
N ALA A 29 3.65 -45.64 -25.39
CA ALA A 29 3.69 -44.49 -24.55
C ALA A 29 4.31 -43.27 -25.26
N LYS A 30 5.35 -43.45 -26.05
CA LYS A 30 6.01 -42.36 -26.79
C LYS A 30 5.10 -41.79 -27.88
N SER A 31 4.44 -42.62 -28.64
CA SER A 31 3.48 -42.23 -29.68
C SER A 31 2.27 -41.49 -29.09
N PHE A 32 1.77 -41.99 -27.94
CA PHE A 32 0.70 -41.34 -27.20
C PHE A 32 1.05 -39.91 -26.80
N TRP A 33 2.23 -39.68 -26.22
CA TRP A 33 2.64 -38.36 -25.82
C TRP A 33 2.97 -37.44 -27.01
N ASP A 34 3.53 -37.94 -28.10
CA ASP A 34 3.68 -37.17 -29.33
C ASP A 34 2.31 -36.70 -29.85
N GLY A 35 1.31 -37.60 -29.93
CA GLY A 35 -0.06 -37.27 -30.30
C GLY A 35 -0.75 -36.31 -29.33
N PHE A 36 -0.54 -36.49 -28.00
CA PHE A 36 -1.10 -35.61 -26.99
C PHE A 36 -0.60 -34.14 -27.11
N PHE A 37 0.70 -33.94 -27.34
CA PHE A 37 1.24 -32.61 -27.61
C PHE A 37 0.71 -31.99 -28.91
N GLU A 38 0.50 -32.82 -29.95
CA GLU A 38 -0.07 -32.41 -31.24
C GLU A 38 -1.54 -31.91 -31.11
N VAL A 39 -2.29 -32.42 -30.12
CA VAL A 39 -3.62 -31.88 -29.79
C VAL A 39 -3.55 -30.37 -29.56
N PHE A 40 -2.49 -29.93 -28.89
CA PHE A 40 -2.28 -28.50 -28.53
C PHE A 40 -1.43 -27.74 -29.56
N GLY A 41 -1.13 -28.38 -30.71
CA GLY A 41 -0.36 -27.76 -31.79
C GLY A 41 1.14 -27.62 -31.50
N VAL A 42 1.64 -28.35 -30.52
CA VAL A 42 3.05 -28.31 -30.09
C VAL A 42 3.75 -29.58 -30.51
N SER A 43 4.89 -29.46 -31.20
CA SER A 43 5.76 -30.61 -31.44
C SER A 43 6.54 -30.94 -30.19
N ARG A 44 6.26 -32.09 -29.56
CA ARG A 44 6.97 -32.52 -28.34
C ARG A 44 8.50 -32.47 -28.51
N ARG A 45 9.04 -32.88 -29.69
CA ARG A 45 10.49 -32.88 -29.96
C ARG A 45 11.18 -31.52 -29.78
N ARG A 46 10.44 -30.43 -29.89
CA ARG A 46 10.96 -29.06 -29.71
C ARG A 46 11.01 -28.64 -28.26
N VAL A 47 10.24 -29.25 -27.37
CA VAL A 47 10.01 -28.74 -26.00
C VAL A 47 10.37 -29.74 -24.91
N ALA A 48 10.36 -31.06 -25.19
CA ALA A 48 10.56 -32.10 -24.18
C ALA A 48 11.37 -33.30 -24.69
N SER A 49 12.10 -33.95 -23.80
CA SER A 49 12.90 -35.19 -24.06
C SER A 49 12.28 -36.39 -23.38
N PHE A 50 12.36 -37.56 -24.06
CA PHE A 50 12.05 -38.85 -23.47
C PHE A 50 13.26 -39.47 -22.77
N GLU A 51 12.98 -40.32 -21.77
CA GLU A 51 13.98 -41.18 -21.11
C GLU A 51 15.18 -40.37 -20.56
N GLN A 52 14.89 -39.22 -19.96
CA GLN A 52 15.92 -38.38 -19.37
C GLN A 52 16.58 -39.08 -18.17
N PRO A 53 17.90 -39.40 -18.22
CA PRO A 53 18.59 -40.02 -17.10
C PRO A 53 18.65 -39.07 -15.91
N VAL A 54 18.35 -39.57 -14.71
CA VAL A 54 18.35 -38.76 -13.47
C VAL A 54 18.79 -39.65 -12.30
N LYS A 55 19.45 -39.08 -11.30
CA LYS A 55 19.71 -39.74 -10.02
C LYS A 55 18.52 -39.53 -9.09
N ARG A 56 17.97 -40.62 -8.56
CA ARG A 56 16.90 -40.61 -7.58
C ARG A 56 17.41 -40.15 -6.21
N GLY A 57 16.50 -39.78 -5.33
CA GLY A 57 16.83 -39.41 -3.95
C GLY A 57 17.48 -40.53 -3.12
N ASP A 58 17.35 -41.81 -3.55
CA ASP A 58 18.03 -42.97 -2.97
C ASP A 58 19.43 -43.22 -3.56
N GLY A 59 19.90 -42.35 -4.46
CA GLY A 59 21.21 -42.43 -5.13
C GLY A 59 21.26 -43.40 -6.32
N LYS A 60 20.18 -44.13 -6.67
CA LYS A 60 20.11 -44.99 -7.83
C LYS A 60 19.84 -44.23 -9.12
N ASP A 61 20.30 -44.78 -10.24
CA ASP A 61 19.95 -44.23 -11.54
C ASP A 61 18.49 -44.50 -11.88
N GLY A 62 17.83 -43.56 -12.51
CA GLY A 62 16.47 -43.64 -13.00
C GLY A 62 16.30 -42.90 -14.32
N TYR A 63 15.16 -43.14 -14.98
CA TYR A 63 14.81 -42.49 -16.23
C TYR A 63 13.44 -41.84 -16.07
N ILE A 64 13.32 -40.58 -16.46
CA ILE A 64 12.04 -39.87 -16.53
C ILE A 64 11.40 -40.15 -17.88
N ASP A 65 10.16 -40.61 -17.93
CA ASP A 65 9.47 -40.97 -19.16
C ASP A 65 9.43 -39.79 -20.15
N LEU A 66 9.05 -38.57 -19.67
CA LEU A 66 9.15 -37.36 -20.45
C LEU A 66 9.41 -36.18 -19.54
N LEU A 67 10.38 -35.34 -19.90
CA LEU A 67 10.71 -34.09 -19.20
C LEU A 67 10.69 -32.90 -20.15
N TRP A 68 9.83 -31.95 -19.83
CA TRP A 68 9.88 -30.60 -20.34
C TRP A 68 10.41 -29.69 -19.21
N LYS A 69 11.67 -29.39 -19.29
CA LYS A 69 12.40 -28.69 -18.24
C LYS A 69 11.68 -27.43 -17.78
N GLY A 70 11.54 -27.26 -16.47
CA GLY A 70 10.88 -26.14 -15.83
C GLY A 70 9.35 -26.12 -15.98
N ILE A 71 8.73 -27.06 -16.70
CA ILE A 71 7.28 -26.99 -17.01
C ILE A 71 6.56 -28.28 -16.66
N LEU A 72 6.94 -29.39 -17.26
CA LEU A 72 6.14 -30.62 -17.14
C LEU A 72 7.04 -31.87 -17.00
N LEU A 73 6.76 -32.69 -16.01
CA LEU A 73 7.26 -34.04 -15.91
C LEU A 73 6.09 -35.01 -16.11
N VAL A 74 6.30 -36.00 -17.00
CA VAL A 74 5.31 -37.03 -17.25
C VAL A 74 5.83 -38.38 -16.77
N GLU A 75 4.98 -39.10 -16.10
CA GLU A 75 5.17 -40.51 -15.77
C GLU A 75 3.99 -41.33 -16.30
N HIS A 76 4.26 -42.30 -17.18
CA HIS A 76 3.25 -43.11 -17.83
C HIS A 76 3.20 -44.51 -17.23
N LYS A 77 2.05 -45.13 -17.20
CA LYS A 77 1.87 -46.51 -16.70
C LYS A 77 0.87 -47.25 -17.57
N SER A 78 1.00 -48.57 -17.56
CA SER A 78 0.05 -49.46 -18.20
C SER A 78 -1.36 -49.30 -17.64
N ARG A 79 -2.37 -49.49 -18.47
CA ARG A 79 -3.80 -49.24 -18.12
C ARG A 79 -4.21 -49.90 -16.81
N GLY A 80 -4.92 -49.17 -15.96
CA GLY A 80 -5.42 -49.61 -14.67
C GLY A 80 -4.40 -49.61 -13.53
N LYS A 81 -3.18 -49.12 -13.74
CA LYS A 81 -2.18 -49.01 -12.70
C LYS A 81 -2.50 -47.84 -11.75
N ASN A 82 -1.89 -47.88 -10.56
CA ASN A 82 -2.10 -46.89 -9.52
C ASN A 82 -1.33 -45.59 -9.85
N LEU A 83 -2.10 -44.50 -10.10
CA LEU A 83 -1.54 -43.18 -10.43
C LEU A 83 -0.89 -42.47 -9.24
N ASP A 84 -1.23 -42.82 -7.98
CA ASP A 84 -0.57 -42.24 -6.80
C ASP A 84 0.88 -42.75 -6.69
N ARG A 85 1.12 -44.02 -7.07
CA ARG A 85 2.48 -44.56 -7.14
C ARG A 85 3.26 -43.94 -8.27
N ALA A 86 2.64 -43.70 -9.42
CA ALA A 86 3.28 -43.03 -10.54
C ALA A 86 3.67 -41.57 -10.15
N PHE A 87 2.82 -40.85 -9.46
CA PHE A 87 3.13 -39.49 -8.95
C PHE A 87 4.29 -39.52 -7.94
N LYS A 88 4.29 -40.50 -7.01
CA LYS A 88 5.39 -40.63 -6.07
C LYS A 88 6.71 -40.93 -6.79
N GLN A 89 6.69 -41.82 -7.81
CA GLN A 89 7.89 -42.10 -8.63
C GLN A 89 8.36 -40.84 -9.34
N ALA A 90 7.45 -40.05 -9.92
CA ALA A 90 7.77 -38.77 -10.56
C ALA A 90 8.44 -37.76 -9.60
N THR A 91 7.96 -37.65 -8.38
CA THR A 91 8.53 -36.73 -7.36
C THR A 91 9.88 -37.24 -6.80
N ASP A 92 10.13 -38.56 -6.80
CA ASP A 92 11.42 -39.17 -6.40
C ASP A 92 12.58 -38.75 -7.33
N TYR A 93 12.28 -38.18 -8.50
CA TYR A 93 13.29 -37.67 -9.45
C TYR A 93 13.74 -36.22 -9.12
N PHE A 94 12.98 -35.45 -8.36
CA PHE A 94 13.26 -34.02 -8.12
C PHE A 94 14.64 -33.75 -7.53
N PRO A 95 15.16 -34.52 -6.54
CA PRO A 95 16.49 -34.28 -6.00
C PRO A 95 17.63 -34.39 -7.02
N GLY A 96 17.39 -35.06 -8.14
CA GLY A 96 18.37 -35.23 -9.22
C GLY A 96 18.31 -34.17 -10.32
N LEU A 97 17.33 -33.26 -10.25
CA LEU A 97 17.14 -32.16 -11.19
C LEU A 97 17.73 -30.87 -10.65
N LYS A 98 18.23 -30.01 -11.53
CA LYS A 98 18.60 -28.65 -11.15
C LYS A 98 17.33 -27.85 -10.77
N GLU A 99 17.44 -26.88 -9.87
CA GLU A 99 16.31 -26.07 -9.42
C GLU A 99 15.51 -25.46 -10.59
N ARG A 100 16.20 -24.97 -11.61
CA ARG A 100 15.60 -24.40 -12.83
C ARG A 100 14.92 -25.42 -13.76
N ASP A 101 15.27 -26.71 -13.64
CA ASP A 101 14.72 -27.80 -14.45
C ASP A 101 13.53 -28.48 -13.74
N LEU A 102 13.22 -28.12 -12.49
CA LEU A 102 12.09 -28.65 -11.73
C LEU A 102 10.76 -28.30 -12.41
N PRO A 103 9.87 -29.29 -12.62
CA PRO A 103 8.62 -29.06 -13.31
C PRO A 103 7.62 -28.28 -12.45
N LYS A 104 6.77 -27.48 -13.10
CA LYS A 104 5.59 -26.85 -12.48
C LYS A 104 4.43 -27.82 -12.37
N TYR A 105 4.34 -28.73 -13.33
CA TYR A 105 3.28 -29.70 -13.43
C TYR A 105 3.85 -31.12 -13.45
N VAL A 106 3.15 -32.05 -12.80
CA VAL A 106 3.37 -33.47 -12.97
C VAL A 106 2.11 -34.09 -13.57
N LEU A 107 2.25 -34.74 -14.72
CA LEU A 107 1.17 -35.41 -15.41
C LEU A 107 1.40 -36.91 -15.37
N VAL A 108 0.50 -37.62 -14.71
CA VAL A 108 0.55 -39.11 -14.69
C VAL A 108 -0.62 -39.67 -15.48
N SER A 109 -0.37 -40.73 -16.26
CA SER A 109 -1.38 -41.34 -17.13
C SER A 109 -1.26 -42.83 -17.16
N ASP A 110 -2.39 -43.48 -17.47
CA ASP A 110 -2.50 -44.94 -17.75
C ASP A 110 -3.30 -45.24 -19.03
N PHE A 111 -3.18 -44.36 -20.06
CA PHE A 111 -3.98 -44.31 -21.28
C PHE A 111 -5.46 -44.02 -21.08
N ALA A 112 -6.10 -44.50 -20.01
CA ALA A 112 -7.50 -44.26 -19.74
C ALA A 112 -7.75 -42.95 -18.99
N ARG A 113 -6.80 -42.52 -18.18
CA ARG A 113 -6.90 -41.36 -17.32
C ARG A 113 -5.65 -40.49 -17.39
N LEU A 114 -5.87 -39.20 -17.30
CA LEU A 114 -4.85 -38.17 -17.22
C LEU A 114 -5.02 -37.46 -15.88
N ARG A 115 -4.03 -37.52 -15.00
CA ARG A 115 -4.05 -36.82 -13.74
C ARG A 115 -2.94 -35.78 -13.72
N LEU A 116 -3.36 -34.51 -13.69
CA LEU A 116 -2.49 -33.36 -13.63
C LEU A 116 -2.36 -32.92 -12.18
N HIS A 117 -1.14 -32.74 -11.71
CA HIS A 117 -0.79 -32.10 -10.44
C HIS A 117 -0.14 -30.77 -10.73
N ASP A 118 -0.71 -29.69 -10.25
CA ASP A 118 -0.08 -28.37 -10.24
C ASP A 118 0.71 -28.24 -8.93
N LEU A 119 2.03 -28.20 -9.04
CA LEU A 119 2.92 -28.17 -7.87
C LEU A 119 3.00 -26.77 -7.23
N GLU A 120 2.56 -25.73 -7.92
CA GLU A 120 2.53 -24.36 -7.39
C GLU A 120 1.26 -24.10 -6.58
N SER A 121 0.09 -24.51 -7.07
CA SER A 121 -1.19 -24.35 -6.38
C SER A 121 -1.51 -25.49 -5.42
N GLY A 122 -0.88 -26.65 -5.59
CA GLY A 122 -1.20 -27.89 -4.89
C GLY A 122 -2.52 -28.55 -5.36
N GLU A 123 -3.13 -28.05 -6.45
CA GLU A 123 -4.35 -28.61 -7.00
C GLU A 123 -4.08 -29.90 -7.82
N GLN A 124 -5.05 -30.82 -7.80
CA GLN A 124 -5.00 -32.07 -8.54
C GLN A 124 -6.29 -32.24 -9.35
N HIS A 125 -6.14 -32.54 -10.63
CA HIS A 125 -7.27 -32.80 -11.52
C HIS A 125 -7.09 -34.16 -12.23
N GLU A 126 -8.11 -35.00 -12.17
CA GLU A 126 -8.15 -36.26 -12.91
C GLU A 126 -9.23 -36.22 -13.99
N VAL A 127 -8.85 -36.55 -15.21
CA VAL A 127 -9.71 -36.49 -16.40
C VAL A 127 -9.67 -37.84 -17.09
N ALA A 128 -10.84 -38.41 -17.38
CA ALA A 128 -10.92 -39.58 -18.26
C ALA A 128 -10.50 -39.18 -19.69
N LEU A 129 -9.75 -40.05 -20.38
CA LEU A 129 -9.33 -39.77 -21.76
C LEU A 129 -10.51 -39.47 -22.68
N ALA A 130 -11.64 -40.16 -22.50
CA ALA A 130 -12.86 -39.91 -23.27
C ALA A 130 -13.45 -38.50 -23.09
N GLU A 131 -13.18 -37.88 -21.96
CA GLU A 131 -13.68 -36.53 -21.59
C GLU A 131 -12.63 -35.42 -21.83
N LEU A 132 -11.44 -35.76 -22.33
CA LEU A 132 -10.35 -34.81 -22.55
C LEU A 132 -10.82 -33.57 -23.31
N HIS A 133 -11.66 -33.72 -24.34
CA HIS A 133 -12.17 -32.61 -25.15
C HIS A 133 -13.00 -31.58 -24.36
N GLN A 134 -13.56 -31.97 -23.21
CA GLN A 134 -14.30 -31.07 -22.31
C GLN A 134 -13.36 -30.34 -21.34
N HIS A 135 -12.20 -30.92 -21.08
CA HIS A 135 -11.23 -30.46 -20.07
C HIS A 135 -9.90 -29.95 -20.64
N VAL A 136 -9.84 -29.66 -21.95
CA VAL A 136 -8.60 -29.18 -22.60
C VAL A 136 -8.01 -27.94 -21.99
N ALA A 137 -8.82 -27.11 -21.31
CA ALA A 137 -8.37 -25.90 -20.62
C ALA A 137 -7.35 -26.21 -19.48
N LEU A 138 -7.44 -27.36 -18.83
CA LEU A 138 -6.49 -27.78 -17.79
C LEU A 138 -5.07 -27.98 -18.35
N PHE A 139 -4.95 -28.33 -19.60
CA PHE A 139 -3.69 -28.58 -20.32
C PHE A 139 -3.31 -27.40 -21.23
N GLY A 140 -3.98 -26.27 -21.11
CA GLY A 140 -3.77 -25.08 -21.94
C GLY A 140 -2.33 -24.57 -21.91
N PHE A 141 -1.63 -24.77 -20.79
CA PHE A 141 -0.21 -24.40 -20.64
C PHE A 141 0.69 -25.05 -21.71
N ILE A 142 0.30 -26.21 -22.28
CA ILE A 142 1.04 -26.86 -23.37
C ILE A 142 1.00 -25.98 -24.64
N ALA A 143 -0.14 -25.38 -24.95
CA ALA A 143 -0.31 -24.48 -26.08
C ALA A 143 0.12 -23.02 -25.78
N GLY A 144 0.57 -22.76 -24.54
CA GLY A 144 0.89 -21.40 -24.08
C GLY A 144 -0.32 -20.63 -23.54
N TYR A 145 -1.48 -21.24 -23.39
CA TYR A 145 -2.62 -20.67 -22.69
C TYR A 145 -2.47 -20.86 -21.19
N GLN A 146 -2.84 -19.83 -20.42
CA GLN A 146 -2.78 -19.86 -18.97
C GLN A 146 -4.14 -19.52 -18.37
N VAL A 147 -4.66 -20.39 -17.54
CA VAL A 147 -5.85 -20.13 -16.73
C VAL A 147 -5.42 -19.31 -15.53
N ARG A 148 -5.89 -18.05 -15.44
CA ARG A 148 -5.56 -17.15 -14.34
C ARG A 148 -6.75 -17.03 -13.39
N VAL A 149 -6.53 -17.49 -12.16
CA VAL A 149 -7.42 -17.18 -11.03
C VAL A 149 -6.66 -16.19 -10.14
N PHE A 150 -7.10 -14.93 -10.11
CA PHE A 150 -6.58 -13.95 -9.17
C PHE A 150 -7.21 -14.23 -7.80
N LYS A 151 -6.52 -14.97 -6.96
CA LYS A 151 -6.79 -15.06 -5.51
C LYS A 151 -5.74 -14.27 -4.75
N ASP A 152 -6.08 -13.90 -3.51
CA ASP A 152 -5.22 -13.18 -2.58
C ASP A 152 -3.75 -13.58 -2.74
N GLN A 153 -2.89 -12.59 -2.97
CA GLN A 153 -1.42 -12.68 -3.10
C GLN A 153 -0.88 -14.07 -3.45
N ASP A 154 -0.73 -14.27 -4.74
CA ASP A 154 -0.07 -15.47 -5.24
C ASP A 154 1.35 -15.55 -4.64
N PRO A 155 1.73 -16.64 -3.95
CA PRO A 155 3.10 -16.86 -3.46
C PRO A 155 4.17 -16.68 -4.56
N ALA A 156 3.80 -16.83 -5.83
CA ALA A 156 4.65 -16.51 -6.96
C ALA A 156 5.13 -15.05 -6.97
N ASN A 157 4.28 -14.10 -6.58
CA ASN A 157 4.64 -12.69 -6.51
C ASN A 157 5.77 -12.44 -5.49
N ILE A 158 5.72 -13.10 -4.34
CA ILE A 158 6.74 -12.95 -3.29
C ILE A 158 8.07 -13.53 -3.78
N ARG A 159 8.04 -14.74 -4.37
CA ARG A 159 9.24 -15.39 -4.91
C ARG A 159 9.88 -14.57 -6.04
N ALA A 160 9.07 -13.98 -6.91
CA ALA A 160 9.58 -13.12 -7.99
C ALA A 160 10.32 -11.89 -7.44
N ALA A 161 9.75 -11.24 -6.41
CA ALA A 161 10.40 -10.12 -5.74
C ALA A 161 11.71 -10.55 -5.06
N GLU A 162 11.73 -11.70 -4.41
CA GLU A 162 12.92 -12.25 -3.76
C GLU A 162 14.02 -12.53 -4.80
N ARG A 163 13.72 -13.17 -5.91
CA ARG A 163 14.71 -13.47 -6.98
C ARG A 163 15.30 -12.21 -7.61
N MET A 164 14.46 -11.22 -7.88
CA MET A 164 14.98 -9.95 -8.42
C MET A 164 15.75 -9.15 -7.37
N GLY A 165 15.37 -9.25 -6.09
CA GLY A 165 16.12 -8.67 -4.99
C GLY A 165 17.53 -9.31 -4.83
N GLU A 166 17.63 -10.63 -4.95
CA GLU A 166 18.92 -11.34 -4.95
C GLU A 166 19.84 -10.86 -6.08
N LEU A 167 19.30 -10.70 -7.29
CA LEU A 167 20.07 -10.18 -8.44
C LEU A 167 20.51 -8.74 -8.21
N HIS A 168 19.62 -7.88 -7.70
CA HIS A 168 19.94 -6.50 -7.32
C HIS A 168 21.08 -6.44 -6.32
N ASP A 169 20.98 -7.18 -5.21
CA ASP A 169 21.98 -7.16 -4.16
C ASP A 169 23.35 -7.67 -4.64
N ALA A 170 23.34 -8.69 -5.50
CA ALA A 170 24.56 -9.23 -6.09
C ALA A 170 25.23 -8.22 -7.04
N LEU A 171 24.48 -7.50 -7.88
CA LEU A 171 25.00 -6.45 -8.76
C LEU A 171 25.51 -5.25 -7.96
N ARG A 172 24.80 -4.83 -6.93
CA ARG A 172 25.20 -3.73 -6.05
C ARG A 172 26.49 -4.05 -5.30
N GLN A 173 26.65 -5.29 -4.80
CA GLN A 173 27.89 -5.75 -4.15
C GLN A 173 29.10 -5.72 -5.07
N SER A 174 28.90 -5.87 -6.39
CA SER A 174 29.96 -5.75 -7.40
C SER A 174 30.27 -4.32 -7.80
N GLY A 175 29.57 -3.30 -7.22
CA GLY A 175 29.79 -1.88 -7.47
C GLY A 175 28.98 -1.30 -8.62
N TYR A 176 27.98 -2.04 -9.14
CA TYR A 176 27.02 -1.52 -10.10
C TYR A 176 25.80 -1.01 -9.35
N GLU A 177 25.66 0.30 -9.24
CA GLU A 177 24.68 0.93 -8.35
C GLU A 177 24.03 2.18 -8.95
N GLY A 178 23.03 2.74 -8.27
CA GLY A 178 22.34 3.96 -8.68
C GLY A 178 21.39 3.76 -9.86
N HIS A 179 21.15 4.82 -10.62
CA HIS A 179 20.20 4.86 -11.72
C HIS A 179 20.44 3.76 -12.77
N GLU A 180 21.70 3.47 -13.11
CA GLU A 180 22.04 2.45 -14.12
C GLU A 180 21.61 1.04 -13.69
N LEU A 181 21.80 0.68 -12.41
CA LEU A 181 21.32 -0.59 -11.86
C LEU A 181 19.79 -0.67 -11.91
N GLU A 182 19.13 0.40 -11.53
CA GLU A 182 17.66 0.48 -11.50
C GLU A 182 17.08 0.26 -12.90
N VAL A 183 17.57 0.99 -13.91
CA VAL A 183 17.13 0.85 -15.31
C VAL A 183 17.46 -0.54 -15.87
N LEU A 184 18.65 -1.09 -15.56
CA LEU A 184 19.01 -2.45 -15.97
C LEU A 184 17.99 -3.47 -15.45
N LEU A 185 17.66 -3.43 -14.17
CA LEU A 185 16.72 -4.37 -13.56
C LEU A 185 15.31 -4.27 -14.17
N VAL A 186 14.83 -3.07 -14.48
CA VAL A 186 13.52 -2.90 -15.16
C VAL A 186 13.55 -3.48 -16.57
N ARG A 187 14.65 -3.31 -17.30
CA ARG A 187 14.82 -3.90 -18.64
C ARG A 187 14.86 -5.43 -18.60
N LEU A 188 15.57 -6.00 -17.64
CA LEU A 188 15.59 -7.45 -17.43
C LEU A 188 14.20 -7.97 -17.07
N LEU A 189 13.53 -7.31 -16.14
CA LEU A 189 12.18 -7.66 -15.73
C LEU A 189 11.19 -7.56 -16.91
N PHE A 190 11.32 -6.52 -17.75
CA PHE A 190 10.55 -6.44 -18.98
C PHE A 190 10.81 -7.64 -19.90
N CYS A 191 12.06 -8.05 -20.10
CA CYS A 191 12.40 -9.19 -20.95
C CYS A 191 11.80 -10.50 -20.43
N LEU A 192 11.82 -10.72 -19.11
CA LEU A 192 11.21 -11.87 -18.46
C LEU A 192 9.69 -11.91 -18.70
N PHE A 193 9.02 -10.77 -18.50
CA PHE A 193 7.59 -10.67 -18.81
C PHE A 193 7.27 -10.82 -20.29
N ALA A 194 8.08 -10.23 -21.17
CA ALA A 194 7.86 -10.27 -22.62
C ALA A 194 7.93 -11.70 -23.17
N GLU A 195 8.82 -12.51 -22.61
CA GLU A 195 8.93 -13.93 -22.96
C GLU A 195 7.69 -14.73 -22.55
N ASP A 196 7.28 -14.64 -21.28
CA ASP A 196 6.19 -15.44 -20.75
C ASP A 196 4.81 -14.96 -21.19
N THR A 197 4.70 -13.71 -21.65
CA THR A 197 3.45 -13.16 -22.17
C THR A 197 3.35 -13.23 -23.71
N GLY A 198 4.34 -13.84 -24.37
CA GLY A 198 4.32 -14.13 -25.81
C GLY A 198 4.58 -12.90 -26.69
N ILE A 199 5.19 -11.84 -26.15
CA ILE A 199 5.77 -10.73 -26.94
C ILE A 199 7.03 -11.24 -27.63
N PHE A 200 7.87 -11.92 -26.88
CA PHE A 200 8.97 -12.72 -27.41
C PHE A 200 8.50 -14.16 -27.69
N GLU A 201 9.23 -14.88 -28.55
CA GLU A 201 9.00 -16.30 -28.68
C GLU A 201 9.32 -17.02 -27.35
N ARG A 202 8.65 -18.12 -27.10
CA ARG A 202 8.83 -18.89 -25.87
C ARG A 202 10.28 -19.31 -25.68
N ARG A 203 10.86 -19.05 -24.51
CA ARG A 203 12.28 -19.28 -24.17
C ARG A 203 13.28 -18.50 -25.02
N GLN A 204 12.86 -17.50 -25.79
CA GLN A 204 13.75 -16.76 -26.66
C GLN A 204 14.81 -15.98 -25.86
N PHE A 205 14.42 -15.36 -24.74
CA PHE A 205 15.33 -14.62 -23.87
C PHE A 205 16.19 -15.58 -23.04
N GLN A 206 15.58 -16.64 -22.49
CA GLN A 206 16.32 -17.66 -21.75
C GLN A 206 17.33 -18.37 -22.64
N ASP A 207 16.95 -18.82 -23.85
CA ASP A 207 17.85 -19.49 -24.81
C ASP A 207 18.97 -18.55 -25.27
N PHE A 208 18.69 -17.25 -25.43
CA PHE A 208 19.70 -16.25 -25.68
C PHE A 208 20.73 -16.18 -24.56
N LEU A 209 20.29 -16.14 -23.31
CA LEU A 209 21.19 -16.13 -22.15
C LEU A 209 21.99 -17.44 -22.02
N GLU A 210 21.36 -18.58 -22.23
CA GLU A 210 22.01 -19.90 -22.10
C GLU A 210 23.03 -20.17 -23.21
N GLN A 211 22.71 -19.80 -24.48
CA GLN A 211 23.49 -20.22 -25.66
C GLN A 211 24.44 -19.16 -26.19
N ARG A 212 24.19 -17.87 -25.87
CA ARG A 212 24.91 -16.71 -26.43
C ARG A 212 25.76 -15.96 -25.43
N THR A 213 25.81 -16.42 -24.17
CA THR A 213 26.66 -15.83 -23.15
C THR A 213 27.59 -16.86 -22.52
N ALA A 214 28.79 -16.42 -22.14
CA ALA A 214 29.78 -17.30 -21.51
C ALA A 214 29.31 -17.75 -20.11
N ASP A 215 29.59 -18.98 -19.73
CA ASP A 215 29.18 -19.59 -18.47
C ASP A 215 29.69 -18.83 -17.22
N ASP A 216 30.81 -18.12 -17.35
CA ASP A 216 31.38 -17.30 -16.29
C ASP A 216 30.72 -15.93 -16.16
N GLY A 217 29.86 -15.55 -17.09
CA GLY A 217 29.13 -14.28 -17.13
C GLY A 217 29.94 -13.10 -17.68
N SER A 218 31.18 -13.31 -18.11
CA SER A 218 32.13 -12.24 -18.48
C SER A 218 31.65 -11.39 -19.67
N ASP A 219 30.89 -11.92 -20.61
CA ASP A 219 30.34 -11.22 -21.78
C ASP A 219 28.86 -10.84 -21.64
N LEU A 220 28.17 -11.26 -20.59
CA LEU A 220 26.73 -11.09 -20.43
C LEU A 220 26.28 -9.62 -20.53
N GLY A 221 27.01 -8.70 -19.90
CA GLY A 221 26.67 -7.28 -19.96
C GLY A 221 26.76 -6.69 -21.37
N ALA A 222 27.77 -7.08 -22.15
CA ALA A 222 27.90 -6.65 -23.55
C ALA A 222 26.77 -7.22 -24.41
N ARG A 223 26.41 -8.50 -24.21
CA ARG A 223 25.32 -9.16 -24.94
C ARG A 223 23.95 -8.56 -24.61
N LEU A 224 23.71 -8.21 -23.35
CA LEU A 224 22.49 -7.50 -22.94
C LEU A 224 22.43 -6.09 -23.56
N ALA A 225 23.54 -5.37 -23.64
CA ALA A 225 23.57 -4.06 -24.29
C ALA A 225 23.23 -4.15 -25.78
N GLU A 226 23.75 -5.17 -26.50
CA GLU A 226 23.40 -5.45 -27.89
C GLU A 226 21.90 -5.75 -28.05
N LEU A 227 21.36 -6.60 -27.17
CA LEU A 227 19.93 -6.92 -27.15
C LEU A 227 19.08 -5.67 -26.91
N PHE A 228 19.39 -4.86 -25.90
CA PHE A 228 18.64 -3.64 -25.59
C PHE A 228 18.67 -2.63 -26.71
N HIS A 229 19.82 -2.53 -27.42
CA HIS A 229 19.90 -1.71 -28.62
C HIS A 229 18.99 -2.24 -29.75
N ALA A 230 18.94 -3.55 -29.96
CA ALA A 230 18.06 -4.17 -30.94
C ALA A 230 16.58 -3.96 -30.58
N LEU A 231 16.22 -4.10 -29.29
CA LEU A 231 14.86 -3.85 -28.80
C LEU A 231 14.42 -2.38 -29.00
N ASN A 232 15.38 -1.43 -28.98
CA ASN A 232 15.13 -0.01 -29.23
C ASN A 232 15.15 0.37 -30.73
N THR A 233 15.51 -0.56 -31.61
CA THR A 233 15.70 -0.28 -33.04
C THR A 233 14.66 -0.99 -33.88
N PRO A 234 13.80 -0.25 -34.68
CA PRO A 234 12.89 -0.87 -35.63
C PRO A 234 13.59 -1.86 -36.56
N ARG A 235 12.92 -2.97 -36.86
CA ARG A 235 13.51 -4.07 -37.65
C ARG A 235 14.13 -3.56 -38.99
N GLU A 236 13.49 -2.60 -39.65
CA GLU A 236 13.93 -2.03 -40.90
C GLU A 236 15.20 -1.19 -40.82
N LYS A 237 15.54 -0.72 -39.59
CA LYS A 237 16.70 0.10 -39.26
C LYS A 237 17.87 -0.69 -38.68
N ARG A 238 17.69 -2.00 -38.39
CA ARG A 238 18.74 -2.85 -37.85
C ARG A 238 19.82 -3.12 -38.88
N GLN A 239 21.04 -3.28 -38.39
CA GLN A 239 22.17 -3.68 -39.22
C GLN A 239 21.96 -5.09 -39.78
N ARG A 240 22.26 -5.28 -41.08
CA ARG A 240 22.09 -6.59 -41.76
C ARG A 240 23.02 -7.68 -41.24
N THR A 241 24.09 -7.31 -40.58
CA THR A 241 25.10 -8.20 -39.98
C THR A 241 24.85 -8.46 -38.47
N LEU A 242 23.72 -8.00 -37.94
CA LEU A 242 23.34 -8.29 -36.55
C LEU A 242 23.15 -9.80 -36.36
N ASP A 243 23.57 -10.32 -35.21
CA ASP A 243 23.36 -11.74 -34.85
C ASP A 243 21.89 -12.10 -35.03
N GLU A 244 21.64 -13.23 -35.73
CA GLU A 244 20.29 -13.65 -36.08
C GLU A 244 19.40 -13.86 -34.85
N SER A 245 19.99 -14.38 -33.74
CA SER A 245 19.29 -14.56 -32.48
C SER A 245 18.83 -13.27 -31.85
N ILE A 246 19.60 -12.17 -31.99
CA ILE A 246 19.25 -10.83 -31.52
C ILE A 246 18.28 -10.16 -32.51
N ALA A 247 18.50 -10.31 -33.80
CA ALA A 247 17.65 -9.74 -34.85
C ALA A 247 16.21 -10.28 -34.81
N ALA A 248 16.03 -11.50 -34.29
CA ALA A 248 14.72 -12.15 -34.13
C ALA A 248 13.81 -11.51 -33.07
N PHE A 249 14.39 -10.78 -32.10
CA PHE A 249 13.57 -10.12 -31.07
C PHE A 249 12.69 -9.00 -31.67
N GLU A 250 11.48 -8.85 -31.12
CA GLU A 250 10.56 -7.82 -31.54
C GLU A 250 11.09 -6.42 -31.15
N TYR A 251 10.74 -5.40 -31.94
CA TYR A 251 10.98 -4.01 -31.60
C TYR A 251 10.04 -3.57 -30.48
N VAL A 252 10.61 -3.02 -29.41
CA VAL A 252 9.87 -2.46 -28.28
C VAL A 252 9.92 -0.93 -28.39
N ASN A 253 8.88 -0.37 -28.99
CA ASN A 253 8.77 1.09 -29.07
C ASN A 253 8.56 1.70 -27.68
N GLY A 254 9.26 2.78 -27.29
CA GLY A 254 9.13 3.49 -26.02
C GLY A 254 10.42 4.01 -25.41
N ALA A 255 10.29 4.61 -24.25
CA ALA A 255 11.43 5.22 -23.58
C ALA A 255 12.34 4.19 -22.88
N LEU A 256 11.83 2.98 -22.56
CA LEU A 256 12.50 2.00 -21.71
C LEU A 256 13.92 1.63 -22.16
N PHE A 257 14.11 1.42 -23.47
CA PHE A 257 15.41 1.04 -24.04
C PHE A 257 16.16 2.20 -24.69
N ARG A 258 15.66 3.43 -24.61
CA ARG A 258 16.23 4.60 -25.31
C ARG A 258 17.57 5.04 -24.72
N GLU A 259 17.67 5.05 -23.41
CA GLU A 259 18.87 5.50 -22.71
C GLU A 259 19.98 4.46 -22.88
N PRO A 260 21.21 4.84 -23.33
CA PRO A 260 22.34 3.95 -23.34
C PRO A 260 22.83 3.72 -21.92
N LEU A 261 22.96 2.44 -21.52
CA LEU A 261 23.55 2.07 -20.23
C LEU A 261 24.97 1.58 -20.41
N PRO A 262 25.90 1.86 -19.49
CA PRO A 262 27.20 1.19 -19.44
C PRO A 262 26.97 -0.30 -19.21
N PRO A 263 27.69 -1.19 -19.93
CA PRO A 263 27.57 -2.63 -19.73
C PRO A 263 27.92 -3.00 -18.27
N ALA A 264 27.02 -3.69 -17.59
CA ALA A 264 27.28 -4.22 -16.26
C ALA A 264 28.24 -5.41 -16.36
N ALA A 265 29.18 -5.54 -15.41
CA ALA A 265 30.03 -6.72 -15.31
C ALA A 265 29.29 -7.80 -14.49
N PHE A 266 29.11 -8.97 -15.07
CA PHE A 266 28.47 -10.10 -14.41
C PHE A 266 29.47 -11.18 -14.03
N THR A 267 29.25 -11.78 -12.88
CA THR A 267 29.91 -13.02 -12.45
C THR A 267 29.06 -14.23 -12.82
N ARG A 268 29.64 -15.44 -12.72
CA ARG A 268 28.88 -16.70 -12.87
C ARG A 268 27.65 -16.74 -11.95
N ALA A 269 27.79 -16.33 -10.69
CA ALA A 269 26.67 -16.36 -9.73
C ALA A 269 25.53 -15.42 -10.14
N GLN A 270 25.83 -14.23 -10.66
CA GLN A 270 24.84 -13.26 -11.13
C GLN A 270 24.16 -13.74 -12.42
N ARG A 271 24.91 -14.38 -13.35
CA ARG A 271 24.31 -15.02 -14.52
C ARG A 271 23.35 -16.15 -14.13
N GLU A 272 23.76 -17.00 -13.19
CA GLU A 272 22.87 -18.08 -12.68
C GLU A 272 21.63 -17.49 -11.97
N ALA A 273 21.76 -16.40 -11.22
CA ALA A 273 20.61 -15.71 -10.59
C ALA A 273 19.62 -15.21 -11.65
N LEU A 274 20.10 -14.64 -12.77
CA LEU A 274 19.23 -14.22 -13.87
C LEU A 274 18.57 -15.42 -14.56
N LEU A 275 19.29 -16.50 -14.80
CA LEU A 275 18.74 -17.73 -15.37
C LEU A 275 17.68 -18.38 -14.45
N ASN A 276 17.89 -18.30 -13.12
CA ASN A 276 16.90 -18.75 -12.15
C ASN A 276 15.64 -17.86 -12.18
N ALA A 277 15.78 -16.56 -12.44
CA ALA A 277 14.63 -15.68 -12.65
C ALA A 277 13.86 -16.04 -13.93
N CYS A 278 14.54 -16.46 -15.03
CA CYS A 278 13.88 -16.94 -16.24
C CYS A 278 13.04 -18.23 -16.04
N SER A 279 13.33 -19.02 -15.00
CA SER A 279 12.58 -20.26 -14.72
C SER A 279 11.17 -20.01 -14.13
N MET A 280 10.87 -18.79 -13.73
CA MET A 280 9.56 -18.41 -13.19
C MET A 280 8.57 -18.15 -14.31
N ASP A 281 7.27 -18.26 -14.00
CA ASP A 281 6.19 -17.88 -14.92
C ASP A 281 5.77 -16.42 -14.66
N TRP A 282 6.42 -15.48 -15.33
CA TRP A 282 6.16 -14.05 -15.20
C TRP A 282 4.80 -13.63 -15.74
N SER A 283 4.17 -14.42 -16.56
CA SER A 283 2.83 -14.13 -17.07
C SER A 283 1.77 -14.13 -15.98
N ARG A 284 2.00 -14.85 -14.88
CA ARG A 284 1.11 -14.92 -13.71
C ARG A 284 1.38 -13.83 -12.68
N ILE A 285 2.54 -13.17 -12.75
CA ILE A 285 2.95 -12.17 -11.79
C ILE A 285 2.25 -10.84 -12.08
N SER A 286 1.64 -10.26 -11.04
CA SER A 286 1.00 -8.95 -11.17
C SER A 286 2.03 -7.86 -11.42
N PRO A 287 1.87 -6.99 -12.44
CA PRO A 287 2.77 -5.86 -12.64
C PRO A 287 2.84 -4.88 -11.45
N ALA A 288 1.88 -4.91 -10.53
CA ALA A 288 1.93 -4.15 -9.27
C ALA A 288 3.11 -4.56 -8.37
N ILE A 289 3.71 -5.74 -8.58
CA ILE A 289 4.89 -6.19 -7.83
C ILE A 289 6.13 -5.31 -8.09
N PHE A 290 6.18 -4.62 -9.21
CA PHE A 290 7.28 -3.70 -9.49
C PHE A 290 7.45 -2.66 -8.38
N GLY A 291 6.34 -2.19 -7.78
CA GLY A 291 6.39 -1.29 -6.64
C GLY A 291 6.98 -1.92 -5.39
N ALA A 292 6.67 -3.20 -5.11
CA ALA A 292 7.24 -3.93 -3.98
C ALA A 292 8.74 -4.17 -4.18
N LEU A 293 9.13 -4.53 -5.39
CA LEU A 293 10.51 -4.71 -5.82
C LEU A 293 11.34 -3.43 -5.63
N PHE A 294 10.84 -2.33 -6.19
CA PHE A 294 11.47 -1.02 -6.06
C PHE A 294 11.65 -0.62 -4.59
N GLN A 295 10.64 -0.83 -3.77
CA GLN A 295 10.73 -0.51 -2.35
C GLN A 295 11.74 -1.40 -1.59
N SER A 296 11.90 -2.66 -1.99
CA SER A 296 12.92 -3.55 -1.40
C SER A 296 14.35 -3.11 -1.72
N ILE A 297 14.53 -2.51 -2.89
CA ILE A 297 15.81 -2.01 -3.41
C ILE A 297 16.21 -0.68 -2.75
N MET A 298 15.23 0.18 -2.42
CA MET A 298 15.50 1.48 -1.79
C MET A 298 16.16 1.34 -0.41
N ASP A 299 17.17 2.17 -0.15
CA ASP A 299 17.74 2.33 1.20
C ASP A 299 16.66 2.71 2.23
N ALA A 300 16.75 2.13 3.43
CA ALA A 300 15.79 2.37 4.52
C ALA A 300 15.65 3.86 4.90
N LYS A 301 16.71 4.65 4.73
CA LYS A 301 16.72 6.09 4.97
C LYS A 301 16.00 6.85 3.85
N ALA A 302 16.24 6.48 2.59
CA ALA A 302 15.57 7.04 1.43
C ALA A 302 14.06 6.75 1.47
N ARG A 303 13.65 5.51 1.76
CA ARG A 303 12.24 5.11 1.95
C ARG A 303 11.52 5.97 3.00
N ARG A 304 12.19 6.22 4.14
CA ARG A 304 11.62 7.03 5.22
C ARG A 304 11.47 8.50 4.81
N ASN A 305 12.44 9.04 4.09
CA ASN A 305 12.43 10.43 3.66
C ASN A 305 11.38 10.71 2.58
N LEU A 306 11.15 9.75 1.68
CA LEU A 306 10.14 9.84 0.63
C LEU A 306 8.73 9.49 1.11
N GLY A 307 8.60 8.88 2.31
CA GLY A 307 7.30 8.37 2.78
C GLY A 307 6.76 7.26 1.89
N ALA A 308 7.62 6.61 1.10
CA ALA A 308 7.24 5.60 0.14
C ALA A 308 6.85 4.30 0.86
N HIS A 309 5.60 3.92 0.74
CA HIS A 309 5.04 2.68 1.30
C HIS A 309 4.34 1.89 0.20
N TYR A 310 4.80 0.66 -0.04
CA TYR A 310 4.11 -0.25 -0.95
C TYR A 310 2.67 -0.45 -0.48
N THR A 311 1.75 -0.41 -1.44
CA THR A 311 0.33 -0.61 -1.18
C THR A 311 -0.10 -1.97 -1.69
N SER A 312 -0.52 -2.85 -0.78
CA SER A 312 -1.02 -4.17 -1.15
C SER A 312 -2.31 -4.06 -1.98
N GLU A 313 -2.54 -5.04 -2.85
CA GLU A 313 -3.73 -5.10 -3.69
C GLU A 313 -5.02 -5.01 -2.88
N LYS A 314 -5.11 -5.74 -1.76
CA LYS A 314 -6.25 -5.69 -0.82
C LYS A 314 -6.56 -4.27 -0.35
N ASN A 315 -5.54 -3.48 -0.06
CA ASN A 315 -5.71 -2.11 0.39
C ASN A 315 -6.10 -1.16 -0.74
N ILE A 316 -5.61 -1.41 -1.97
CA ILE A 316 -6.06 -0.66 -3.16
C ILE A 316 -7.55 -0.91 -3.41
N LEU A 317 -7.99 -2.18 -3.32
CA LEU A 317 -9.40 -2.54 -3.49
C LEU A 317 -10.31 -1.90 -2.46
N LYS A 318 -9.87 -1.67 -1.22
CA LYS A 318 -10.63 -0.90 -0.21
C LYS A 318 -10.90 0.54 -0.65
N LEU A 319 -10.01 1.13 -1.45
CA LEU A 319 -10.18 2.48 -1.97
C LEU A 319 -11.02 2.50 -3.24
N ILE A 320 -10.66 1.68 -4.26
CA ILE A 320 -11.32 1.75 -5.57
C ILE A 320 -12.73 1.14 -5.57
N GLY A 321 -13.00 0.17 -4.68
CA GLY A 321 -14.33 -0.42 -4.51
C GLY A 321 -15.39 0.66 -4.29
N PRO A 322 -15.39 1.34 -3.13
CA PRO A 322 -16.38 2.38 -2.84
C PRO A 322 -16.25 3.62 -3.72
N LEU A 323 -15.06 3.91 -4.29
CA LEU A 323 -14.87 5.06 -5.15
C LEU A 323 -15.65 4.93 -6.46
N PHE A 324 -15.53 3.78 -7.15
CA PHE A 324 -16.19 3.58 -8.45
C PHE A 324 -16.59 2.13 -8.78
N MET A 325 -15.78 1.11 -8.40
CA MET A 325 -15.99 -0.26 -8.89
C MET A 325 -17.31 -0.88 -8.43
N ASP A 326 -17.70 -0.67 -7.16
CA ASP A 326 -18.95 -1.22 -6.62
C ASP A 326 -20.15 -0.66 -7.39
N GLY A 327 -20.12 0.65 -7.67
CA GLY A 327 -21.16 1.31 -8.47
C GLY A 327 -21.25 0.79 -9.90
N LEU A 328 -20.09 0.60 -10.54
CA LEU A 328 -20.02 0.07 -11.92
C LEU A 328 -20.48 -1.39 -11.98
N ARG A 329 -20.11 -2.23 -11.04
CA ARG A 329 -20.56 -3.62 -10.96
C ARG A 329 -22.07 -3.71 -10.72
N ALA A 330 -22.63 -2.89 -9.83
CA ALA A 330 -24.06 -2.80 -9.61
C ALA A 330 -24.83 -2.34 -10.86
N GLU A 331 -24.29 -1.40 -11.62
CA GLU A 331 -24.84 -0.94 -12.88
C GLU A 331 -24.80 -2.04 -13.95
N PHE A 332 -23.67 -2.77 -14.06
CA PHE A 332 -23.55 -3.93 -14.95
C PHE A 332 -24.65 -4.97 -14.68
N GLU A 333 -24.84 -5.38 -13.42
CA GLU A 333 -25.87 -6.36 -13.04
C GLU A 333 -27.26 -5.90 -13.46
N ARG A 334 -27.56 -4.60 -13.38
CA ARG A 334 -28.83 -4.03 -13.77
C ARG A 334 -29.05 -4.03 -15.30
N VAL A 335 -28.00 -3.81 -16.09
CA VAL A 335 -28.12 -3.64 -17.55
C VAL A 335 -27.76 -4.88 -18.36
N LYS A 336 -27.13 -5.91 -17.77
CA LYS A 336 -26.63 -7.11 -18.48
C LYS A 336 -27.67 -7.86 -19.30
N GLY A 337 -28.97 -7.74 -18.96
CA GLY A 337 -30.09 -8.36 -19.69
C GLY A 337 -30.53 -7.56 -20.92
N ASN A 338 -30.03 -6.33 -21.14
CA ASN A 338 -30.45 -5.47 -22.25
C ASN A 338 -29.24 -5.09 -23.09
N ARG A 339 -29.12 -5.68 -24.30
CA ARG A 339 -27.96 -5.47 -25.21
C ARG A 339 -27.68 -4.00 -25.51
N LYS A 340 -28.72 -3.16 -25.71
CA LYS A 340 -28.55 -1.73 -26.02
C LYS A 340 -28.00 -0.97 -24.81
N ALA A 341 -28.59 -1.19 -23.63
CA ALA A 341 -28.13 -0.57 -22.39
C ALA A 341 -26.72 -1.05 -22.02
N LEU A 342 -26.40 -2.31 -22.28
CA LEU A 342 -25.08 -2.89 -22.01
C LEU A 342 -24.00 -2.29 -22.94
N ASN A 343 -24.29 -2.06 -24.22
CA ASN A 343 -23.38 -1.35 -25.13
C ASN A 343 -23.14 0.09 -24.66
N GLN A 344 -24.19 0.83 -24.28
CA GLN A 344 -24.04 2.18 -23.74
C GLN A 344 -23.21 2.18 -22.44
N PHE A 345 -23.38 1.16 -21.61
CA PHE A 345 -22.57 0.99 -20.39
C PHE A 345 -21.11 0.68 -20.72
N HIS A 346 -20.84 -0.13 -21.75
CA HIS A 346 -19.49 -0.41 -22.25
C HIS A 346 -18.78 0.88 -22.72
N GLU A 347 -19.46 1.69 -23.53
CA GLU A 347 -18.96 3.00 -23.96
C GLU A 347 -18.71 3.93 -22.78
N LYS A 348 -19.60 3.91 -21.76
CA LYS A 348 -19.44 4.70 -20.54
C LYS A 348 -18.16 4.33 -19.79
N ILE A 349 -17.92 3.05 -19.52
CA ILE A 349 -16.72 2.64 -18.78
C ILE A 349 -15.43 2.92 -19.54
N ALA A 350 -15.45 2.84 -20.86
CA ALA A 350 -14.33 3.15 -21.74
C ALA A 350 -13.96 4.66 -21.77
N ALA A 351 -14.91 5.53 -21.43
CA ALA A 351 -14.70 6.98 -21.40
C ALA A 351 -14.16 7.47 -20.04
N LEU A 352 -14.15 6.63 -19.00
CA LEU A 352 -13.70 7.02 -17.66
C LEU A 352 -12.21 7.34 -17.62
N THR A 353 -11.86 8.39 -16.90
CA THR A 353 -10.49 8.91 -16.79
C THR A 353 -10.05 8.97 -15.32
N PHE A 354 -8.78 8.66 -15.08
CA PHE A 354 -8.21 8.44 -13.75
C PHE A 354 -6.90 9.20 -13.59
N LEU A 355 -6.68 9.83 -12.43
CA LEU A 355 -5.44 10.50 -12.07
C LEU A 355 -4.94 10.00 -10.72
N ASP A 356 -3.67 9.59 -10.66
CA ASP A 356 -2.93 9.39 -9.41
C ASP A 356 -1.83 10.45 -9.31
N PRO A 357 -1.96 11.46 -8.44
CA PRO A 357 -0.99 12.56 -8.35
C PRO A 357 0.22 12.25 -7.45
N ALA A 358 0.43 11.00 -7.07
CA ALA A 358 1.60 10.49 -6.37
C ALA A 358 1.74 8.99 -6.66
N CYS A 359 1.84 8.65 -7.96
CA CYS A 359 1.57 7.30 -8.44
C CYS A 359 2.67 6.29 -8.09
N GLY A 360 3.89 6.72 -7.71
CA GLY A 360 4.99 5.80 -7.51
C GLY A 360 5.21 4.93 -8.76
N CYS A 361 5.31 3.62 -8.55
CA CYS A 361 5.39 2.64 -9.63
C CYS A 361 4.02 2.31 -10.28
N GLY A 362 2.98 3.09 -10.02
CA GLY A 362 1.68 2.97 -10.69
C GLY A 362 0.72 1.95 -10.10
N ASN A 363 0.94 1.44 -8.91
CA ASN A 363 0.15 0.33 -8.35
C ASN A 363 -1.36 0.60 -8.33
N PHE A 364 -1.80 1.81 -7.94
CA PHE A 364 -3.22 2.18 -7.95
C PHE A 364 -3.79 2.20 -9.36
N LEU A 365 -3.06 2.75 -10.32
CA LEU A 365 -3.46 2.82 -11.73
C LEU A 365 -3.54 1.42 -12.35
N VAL A 366 -2.54 0.56 -12.09
CA VAL A 366 -2.46 -0.84 -12.54
C VAL A 366 -3.68 -1.63 -12.06
N ILE A 367 -3.97 -1.59 -10.76
CA ILE A 367 -5.09 -2.35 -10.20
C ILE A 367 -6.43 -1.76 -10.65
N ALA A 368 -6.58 -0.44 -10.69
CA ALA A 368 -7.80 0.21 -11.20
C ALA A 368 -8.05 -0.16 -12.67
N TYR A 369 -7.02 -0.15 -13.50
CA TYR A 369 -7.11 -0.56 -14.91
C TYR A 369 -7.47 -2.04 -15.04
N ARG A 370 -6.79 -2.91 -14.32
CA ARG A 370 -7.08 -4.35 -14.32
C ARG A 370 -8.53 -4.65 -13.95
N GLU A 371 -9.05 -4.05 -12.88
CA GLU A 371 -10.45 -4.24 -12.46
C GLU A 371 -11.45 -3.72 -13.49
N LEU A 372 -11.15 -2.57 -14.12
CA LEU A 372 -11.99 -2.01 -15.19
C LEU A 372 -12.00 -2.95 -16.41
N ARG A 373 -10.84 -3.48 -16.80
CA ARG A 373 -10.71 -4.44 -17.91
C ARG A 373 -11.36 -5.81 -17.59
N ALA A 374 -11.34 -6.22 -16.31
CA ALA A 374 -12.08 -7.42 -15.88
C ALA A 374 -13.61 -7.21 -16.04
N LEU A 375 -14.12 -6.04 -15.67
CA LEU A 375 -15.52 -5.68 -15.89
C LEU A 375 -15.86 -5.60 -17.40
N GLU A 376 -14.97 -5.02 -18.21
CA GLU A 376 -15.12 -5.02 -19.68
C GLU A 376 -15.19 -6.44 -20.24
N HIS A 377 -14.37 -7.36 -19.73
CA HIS A 377 -14.40 -8.76 -20.13
C HIS A 377 -15.76 -9.41 -19.81
N ASP A 378 -16.33 -9.16 -18.62
CA ASP A 378 -17.67 -9.64 -18.26
C ASP A 378 -18.76 -9.06 -19.18
N ILE A 379 -18.62 -7.78 -19.56
CA ILE A 379 -19.53 -7.12 -20.53
C ILE A 379 -19.44 -7.81 -21.90
N LEU A 380 -18.23 -8.06 -22.38
CA LEU A 380 -18.02 -8.72 -23.69
C LEU A 380 -18.58 -10.15 -23.71
N GLN A 381 -18.40 -10.88 -22.60
CA GLN A 381 -19.04 -12.20 -22.45
C GLN A 381 -20.56 -12.11 -22.54
N ALA A 382 -21.16 -11.13 -21.87
CA ALA A 382 -22.61 -10.98 -21.89
C ALA A 382 -23.14 -10.52 -23.27
N LEU A 383 -22.42 -9.63 -23.97
CA LEU A 383 -22.80 -9.11 -25.29
C LEU A 383 -22.72 -10.16 -26.39
N TYR A 384 -21.70 -11.01 -26.37
CA TYR A 384 -21.32 -11.94 -27.46
C TYR A 384 -21.48 -13.41 -27.08
N ARG A 385 -22.28 -13.71 -26.06
CA ARG A 385 -22.51 -15.08 -25.58
C ARG A 385 -22.99 -16.04 -26.67
N LYS A 386 -23.93 -15.60 -27.51
CA LYS A 386 -24.46 -16.44 -28.59
C LYS A 386 -23.44 -16.73 -29.66
N GLU A 387 -22.63 -15.75 -30.00
CA GLU A 387 -21.57 -15.86 -30.97
C GLU A 387 -20.45 -16.80 -30.46
N LEU A 388 -20.11 -16.72 -29.18
CA LEU A 388 -19.15 -17.60 -28.50
C LEU A 388 -19.69 -19.05 -28.42
N ASP A 389 -20.94 -19.23 -28.00
CA ASP A 389 -21.59 -20.55 -27.92
C ASP A 389 -21.70 -21.20 -29.33
N GLY A 390 -21.81 -20.36 -30.40
CA GLY A 390 -21.83 -20.78 -31.81
C GLY A 390 -20.45 -21.01 -32.41
N GLY A 391 -19.34 -20.84 -31.66
CA GLY A 391 -17.99 -21.05 -32.18
C GLY A 391 -17.50 -19.96 -33.15
N GLN A 392 -18.13 -18.80 -33.20
CA GLN A 392 -17.69 -17.69 -34.05
C GLN A 392 -16.43 -17.02 -33.47
N VAL A 393 -15.45 -16.80 -34.34
CA VAL A 393 -14.24 -16.07 -33.99
C VAL A 393 -14.49 -14.57 -34.22
N LEU A 394 -14.34 -13.80 -33.12
CA LEU A 394 -14.48 -12.35 -33.14
C LEU A 394 -13.10 -11.67 -33.09
N ASP A 395 -12.95 -10.50 -33.70
CA ASP A 395 -11.69 -9.72 -33.58
C ASP A 395 -11.67 -8.92 -32.30
N PRO A 396 -10.86 -9.30 -31.29
CA PRO A 396 -10.78 -8.61 -30.02
C PRO A 396 -10.40 -7.13 -30.14
N ARG A 397 -9.69 -6.75 -31.19
CA ARG A 397 -9.25 -5.35 -31.41
C ARG A 397 -10.41 -4.38 -31.54
N GLN A 398 -11.53 -4.86 -32.10
CA GLN A 398 -12.74 -4.04 -32.31
C GLN A 398 -13.65 -4.07 -31.08
N LEU A 399 -13.46 -5.04 -30.19
CA LEU A 399 -14.30 -5.25 -29.02
C LEU A 399 -13.80 -4.51 -27.79
N ILE A 400 -12.48 -4.37 -27.64
CA ILE A 400 -11.85 -3.74 -26.47
C ILE A 400 -11.90 -2.22 -26.63
N LEU A 401 -12.67 -1.55 -25.78
CA LEU A 401 -12.82 -0.09 -25.76
C LEU A 401 -12.01 0.58 -24.64
N CYS A 402 -11.80 -0.09 -23.51
CA CYS A 402 -11.03 0.44 -22.39
C CYS A 402 -9.53 0.46 -22.73
N ASN A 403 -8.91 1.62 -22.63
CA ASN A 403 -7.52 1.84 -22.98
C ASN A 403 -6.73 2.50 -21.84
N VAL A 404 -5.42 2.24 -21.80
CA VAL A 404 -4.49 2.83 -20.82
C VAL A 404 -4.32 4.35 -20.96
N ASP A 405 -4.65 4.93 -22.12
CA ASP A 405 -4.56 6.37 -22.39
C ASP A 405 -5.53 7.23 -21.54
N LYS A 406 -6.45 6.59 -20.83
CA LYS A 406 -7.35 7.22 -19.86
C LYS A 406 -6.76 7.31 -18.44
N PHE A 407 -5.53 6.83 -18.26
CA PHE A 407 -4.87 6.77 -16.97
C PHE A 407 -3.69 7.74 -16.93
N TYR A 408 -3.71 8.62 -15.93
CA TYR A 408 -2.74 9.69 -15.73
C TYR A 408 -2.06 9.52 -14.39
N GLY A 409 -0.75 9.79 -14.32
CA GLY A 409 0.03 9.75 -13.10
C GLY A 409 1.00 10.91 -13.00
N ILE A 410 1.30 11.34 -11.79
CA ILE A 410 2.38 12.28 -11.51
C ILE A 410 3.30 11.64 -10.49
N GLU A 411 4.60 11.61 -10.78
CA GLU A 411 5.60 11.04 -9.86
C GLU A 411 6.82 11.95 -9.79
N ILE A 412 7.32 12.17 -8.58
CA ILE A 412 8.44 13.07 -8.32
C ILE A 412 9.79 12.46 -8.72
N GLU A 413 9.89 11.13 -8.68
CA GLU A 413 11.09 10.40 -9.04
C GLU A 413 10.96 9.85 -10.47
N GLU A 414 11.98 10.05 -11.28
CA GLU A 414 11.95 9.66 -12.70
C GLU A 414 11.82 8.15 -12.90
N PHE A 415 12.55 7.38 -12.12
CA PHE A 415 12.58 5.93 -12.26
C PHE A 415 11.25 5.24 -11.91
N PRO A 416 10.59 5.52 -10.78
CA PRO A 416 9.23 5.02 -10.52
C PRO A 416 8.22 5.43 -11.60
N ALA A 417 8.35 6.65 -12.18
CA ALA A 417 7.49 7.07 -13.27
C ALA A 417 7.66 6.19 -14.52
N GLN A 418 8.89 5.82 -14.87
CA GLN A 418 9.18 4.89 -15.97
C GLN A 418 8.62 3.49 -15.69
N ILE A 419 8.79 2.99 -14.47
CA ILE A 419 8.20 1.71 -14.03
C ILE A 419 6.68 1.74 -14.19
N ALA A 420 6.02 2.80 -13.76
CA ALA A 420 4.58 2.94 -13.84
C ALA A 420 4.07 2.82 -15.29
N GLN A 421 4.76 3.44 -16.25
CA GLN A 421 4.45 3.32 -17.69
C GLN A 421 4.55 1.86 -18.16
N VAL A 422 5.64 1.18 -17.81
CA VAL A 422 5.86 -0.22 -18.18
C VAL A 422 4.82 -1.13 -17.53
N ALA A 423 4.54 -0.95 -16.23
CA ALA A 423 3.56 -1.74 -15.49
C ALA A 423 2.15 -1.60 -16.06
N MET A 424 1.74 -0.38 -16.42
CA MET A 424 0.45 -0.12 -17.07
C MET A 424 0.35 -0.82 -18.42
N TRP A 425 1.40 -0.75 -19.21
CA TRP A 425 1.43 -1.43 -20.51
C TRP A 425 1.42 -2.95 -20.38
N LEU A 426 2.22 -3.54 -19.47
CA LEU A 426 2.20 -4.98 -19.21
C LEU A 426 0.82 -5.45 -18.75
N THR A 427 0.13 -4.64 -17.94
CA THR A 427 -1.24 -4.93 -17.51
C THR A 427 -2.21 -4.93 -18.68
N ASP A 428 -2.12 -3.94 -19.59
CA ASP A 428 -2.92 -3.93 -20.81
C ASP A 428 -2.68 -5.20 -21.64
N HIS A 429 -1.42 -5.56 -21.84
CA HIS A 429 -1.07 -6.75 -22.58
C HIS A 429 -1.62 -8.03 -21.94
N GLN A 430 -1.47 -8.18 -20.61
CA GLN A 430 -2.02 -9.33 -19.88
C GLN A 430 -3.55 -9.41 -20.01
N MET A 431 -4.25 -8.28 -19.92
CA MET A 431 -5.71 -8.26 -20.06
C MET A 431 -6.16 -8.53 -21.50
N ASN A 432 -5.38 -8.11 -22.50
CA ASN A 432 -5.62 -8.44 -23.91
C ASN A 432 -5.45 -9.94 -24.16
N LEU A 433 -4.43 -10.60 -23.60
CA LEU A 433 -4.26 -12.05 -23.68
C LEU A 433 -5.49 -12.79 -23.12
N ARG A 434 -6.03 -12.32 -21.98
CA ARG A 434 -7.23 -12.91 -21.37
C ARG A 434 -8.46 -12.84 -22.29
N VAL A 435 -8.65 -11.73 -23.00
CA VAL A 435 -9.72 -11.62 -24.00
C VAL A 435 -9.47 -12.55 -25.18
N GLN A 436 -8.21 -12.65 -25.65
CA GLN A 436 -7.83 -13.54 -26.75
C GLN A 436 -8.09 -15.01 -26.45
N GLU A 437 -7.77 -15.48 -25.25
CA GLU A 437 -8.01 -16.85 -24.81
C GLU A 437 -9.48 -17.24 -24.99
N GLN A 438 -10.39 -16.29 -24.79
CA GLN A 438 -11.83 -16.54 -24.90
C GLN A 438 -12.38 -16.35 -26.31
N PHE A 439 -11.96 -15.32 -27.02
CA PHE A 439 -12.51 -14.95 -28.33
C PHE A 439 -11.74 -15.51 -29.53
N GLY A 440 -10.60 -16.20 -29.30
CA GLY A 440 -10.01 -17.11 -30.28
C GLY A 440 -9.05 -16.51 -31.32
N ASN A 441 -8.74 -15.21 -31.29
CA ASN A 441 -7.75 -14.60 -32.16
C ASN A 441 -6.56 -14.05 -31.40
N ARG A 442 -5.33 -14.48 -31.76
CA ARG A 442 -4.12 -13.89 -31.20
C ARG A 442 -3.91 -12.48 -31.75
N PHE A 443 -3.87 -11.56 -30.82
CA PHE A 443 -3.66 -10.16 -31.11
C PHE A 443 -2.65 -9.61 -30.11
N VAL A 444 -1.51 -9.20 -30.57
CA VAL A 444 -0.58 -8.41 -29.78
C VAL A 444 -0.83 -6.95 -30.14
N ARG A 445 -1.38 -6.16 -29.22
CA ARG A 445 -1.22 -4.71 -29.30
C ARG A 445 0.26 -4.47 -29.10
N LEU A 446 1.00 -4.27 -30.21
CA LEU A 446 2.36 -3.75 -30.06
C LEU A 446 2.29 -2.49 -29.19
N PRO A 447 3.16 -2.39 -28.18
CA PRO A 447 3.09 -1.28 -27.25
C PRO A 447 3.17 0.04 -28.00
N LEU A 448 2.44 1.05 -27.53
CA LEU A 448 2.74 2.46 -27.74
C LEU A 448 1.95 3.21 -28.80
N THR A 449 0.88 2.68 -29.34
CA THR A 449 -0.16 3.56 -29.91
C THR A 449 -1.00 4.21 -28.80
N HIS A 450 -1.09 3.56 -27.63
CA HIS A 450 -1.81 4.03 -26.44
C HIS A 450 -0.97 3.71 -25.20
N SER A 451 -0.46 4.72 -24.53
CA SER A 451 0.26 4.60 -23.27
C SER A 451 -0.40 5.45 -22.19
N ALA A 452 -0.32 5.01 -20.92
CA ALA A 452 -0.67 5.86 -19.80
C ALA A 452 0.22 7.11 -19.79
N THR A 453 -0.36 8.25 -19.43
CA THR A 453 0.39 9.51 -19.31
C THR A 453 0.95 9.63 -17.91
N ILE A 454 2.19 9.23 -17.71
CA ILE A 454 2.90 9.39 -16.44
C ILE A 454 3.90 10.52 -16.58
N VAL A 455 3.72 11.57 -15.77
CA VAL A 455 4.55 12.78 -15.81
C VAL A 455 5.53 12.76 -14.63
N HIS A 456 6.83 12.88 -14.94
CA HIS A 456 7.84 13.11 -13.94
C HIS A 456 7.78 14.57 -13.46
N GLY A 457 7.53 14.79 -12.17
CA GLY A 457 7.45 16.13 -11.58
C GLY A 457 6.84 16.19 -10.21
N ASN A 458 7.00 17.32 -9.54
CA ASN A 458 6.43 17.56 -8.22
C ASN A 458 4.95 17.94 -8.33
N ALA A 459 4.05 17.03 -7.97
CA ALA A 459 2.60 17.23 -8.02
C ALA A 459 2.11 18.46 -7.23
N LEU A 460 2.81 18.87 -6.18
CA LEU A 460 2.43 20.06 -5.39
C LEU A 460 2.83 21.37 -6.07
N ARG A 461 3.77 21.34 -7.02
CA ARG A 461 4.30 22.51 -7.72
C ARG A 461 3.73 22.74 -9.11
N MET A 462 3.28 21.69 -9.79
CA MET A 462 2.76 21.74 -11.15
C MET A 462 1.25 21.95 -11.19
N ASP A 463 0.71 22.48 -12.28
CA ASP A 463 -0.75 22.53 -12.52
C ASP A 463 -1.22 21.18 -13.06
N TRP A 464 -2.12 20.51 -12.36
CA TRP A 464 -2.68 19.23 -12.80
C TRP A 464 -3.50 19.34 -14.09
N ASN A 465 -4.01 20.54 -14.45
CA ASN A 465 -4.67 20.76 -15.73
C ASN A 465 -3.74 20.63 -16.94
N GLU A 466 -2.41 20.74 -16.76
CA GLU A 466 -1.43 20.48 -17.82
C GLU A 466 -1.26 18.97 -18.06
N VAL A 467 -1.54 18.12 -17.05
CA VAL A 467 -1.50 16.65 -17.16
C VAL A 467 -2.82 16.14 -17.73
N VAL A 468 -3.93 16.52 -17.11
CA VAL A 468 -5.28 16.23 -17.58
C VAL A 468 -6.22 17.39 -17.21
N PRO A 469 -6.96 17.96 -18.16
CA PRO A 469 -7.94 19.00 -17.84
C PRO A 469 -9.04 18.49 -16.91
N ALA A 470 -9.39 19.26 -15.88
CA ALA A 470 -10.42 18.90 -14.90
C ALA A 470 -11.78 18.56 -15.56
N ALA A 471 -12.10 19.20 -16.71
CA ALA A 471 -13.31 18.91 -17.47
C ALA A 471 -13.38 17.48 -18.02
N ARG A 472 -12.24 16.81 -18.18
CA ARG A 472 -12.13 15.45 -18.75
C ARG A 472 -11.93 14.38 -17.68
N LEU A 473 -11.66 14.75 -16.42
CA LEU A 473 -11.33 13.81 -15.35
C LEU A 473 -12.58 13.36 -14.59
N ASN A 474 -12.63 12.06 -14.25
CA ASN A 474 -13.69 11.46 -13.44
C ASN A 474 -13.21 11.09 -12.02
N TYR A 475 -12.00 10.53 -11.90
CA TYR A 475 -11.54 10.00 -10.62
C TYR A 475 -10.11 10.42 -10.31
N ILE A 476 -9.89 10.83 -9.05
CA ILE A 476 -8.57 11.00 -8.45
C ILE A 476 -8.41 9.95 -7.36
N LEU A 477 -7.30 9.23 -7.39
CA LEU A 477 -7.02 8.16 -6.42
C LEU A 477 -5.52 8.09 -6.13
N GLY A 478 -5.14 7.58 -4.98
CA GLY A 478 -3.71 7.43 -4.70
C GLY A 478 -3.39 7.30 -3.21
N ASN A 479 -2.08 7.13 -2.96
CA ASN A 479 -1.49 7.05 -1.63
C ASN A 479 -0.34 8.06 -1.49
N PRO A 480 -0.64 9.36 -1.32
CA PRO A 480 0.38 10.39 -1.19
C PRO A 480 1.31 10.16 0.01
N PRO A 481 2.53 10.70 0.02
CA PRO A 481 3.53 10.44 1.06
C PRO A 481 3.10 10.85 2.48
N PHE A 482 3.39 9.96 3.47
CA PHE A 482 3.07 10.19 4.89
C PHE A 482 4.29 10.73 5.62
N ILE A 483 4.38 12.05 5.78
CA ILE A 483 5.43 12.71 6.56
C ILE A 483 4.77 13.62 7.59
N GLY A 484 4.96 13.30 8.87
CA GLY A 484 4.40 14.10 9.96
C GLY A 484 5.07 15.48 10.05
N ALA A 485 4.32 16.47 10.51
CA ALA A 485 4.73 17.89 10.54
C ALA A 485 6.14 18.14 11.16
N LYS A 486 6.57 17.33 12.13
CA LYS A 486 7.88 17.47 12.80
C LYS A 486 9.04 16.80 12.04
N MET A 487 8.72 15.90 11.10
CA MET A 487 9.69 15.08 10.39
C MET A 487 9.97 15.59 8.97
N MET A 488 9.24 16.59 8.52
CA MET A 488 9.42 17.18 7.19
C MET A 488 10.80 17.82 7.05
N SER A 489 11.44 17.57 5.90
CA SER A 489 12.58 18.35 5.43
C SER A 489 12.18 19.80 5.15
N GLU A 490 13.14 20.68 4.98
CA GLU A 490 12.89 22.07 4.56
C GLU A 490 12.15 22.13 3.21
N GLN A 491 12.52 21.25 2.28
CA GLN A 491 11.87 21.15 0.98
C GLN A 491 10.41 20.71 1.10
N ASN A 492 10.13 19.63 1.84
CA ASN A 492 8.76 19.15 2.05
C ASN A 492 7.89 20.23 2.71
N ARG A 493 8.46 20.97 3.66
CA ARG A 493 7.77 22.08 4.30
C ARG A 493 7.50 23.22 3.32
N ALA A 494 8.45 23.56 2.45
CA ALA A 494 8.25 24.56 1.41
C ALA A 494 7.18 24.13 0.39
N ASP A 495 7.12 22.84 0.04
CA ASP A 495 6.11 22.30 -0.86
C ASP A 495 4.71 22.31 -0.23
N LEU A 496 4.58 21.91 1.03
CA LEU A 496 3.32 22.02 1.77
C LEU A 496 2.85 23.49 1.83
N LEU A 497 3.75 24.42 2.17
CA LEU A 497 3.41 25.85 2.31
C LEU A 497 3.11 26.50 0.96
N ALA A 498 3.60 25.99 -0.15
CA ALA A 498 3.21 26.47 -1.47
C ALA A 498 1.71 26.26 -1.74
N VAL A 499 1.13 25.16 -1.21
CA VAL A 499 -0.30 24.84 -1.33
C VAL A 499 -1.10 25.46 -0.16
N ALA A 500 -0.64 25.25 1.08
CA ALA A 500 -1.40 25.53 2.30
C ALA A 500 -0.99 26.84 3.00
N GLY A 501 -0.02 27.60 2.49
CA GLY A 501 0.60 28.72 3.22
C GLY A 501 -0.32 29.89 3.58
N LYS A 502 -1.48 29.98 2.94
CA LYS A 502 -2.53 30.98 3.28
C LYS A 502 -3.36 30.58 4.51
N LEU A 503 -3.27 29.31 4.94
CA LEU A 503 -4.08 28.81 6.05
C LEU A 503 -3.41 29.12 7.39
N LYS A 504 -4.18 29.67 8.32
CA LYS A 504 -3.72 29.83 9.70
C LYS A 504 -3.54 28.45 10.33
N GLY A 505 -2.31 28.14 10.76
CA GLY A 505 -1.98 26.83 11.32
C GLY A 505 -1.44 25.82 10.30
N ALA A 506 -1.14 26.20 9.06
CA ALA A 506 -0.57 25.32 8.03
C ALA A 506 0.66 24.52 8.52
N GLY A 507 1.48 25.08 9.42
CA GLY A 507 2.64 24.38 9.99
C GLY A 507 2.31 23.18 10.90
N LEU A 508 1.04 22.97 11.26
CA LEU A 508 0.57 21.82 12.02
C LEU A 508 0.20 20.63 11.13
N LEU A 509 0.03 20.87 9.83
CA LEU A 509 -0.44 19.86 8.89
C LEU A 509 0.66 18.86 8.56
N ASP A 510 0.28 17.59 8.44
CA ASP A 510 1.11 16.56 7.83
C ASP A 510 1.21 16.76 6.32
N PHE A 511 2.28 16.27 5.72
CA PHE A 511 2.59 16.52 4.30
C PHE A 511 1.47 16.10 3.35
N VAL A 512 0.83 14.96 3.63
CA VAL A 512 -0.30 14.42 2.85
C VAL A 512 -1.46 15.40 2.68
N SER A 513 -1.65 16.31 3.64
CA SER A 513 -2.71 17.34 3.60
C SER A 513 -2.62 18.24 2.37
N ALA A 514 -1.42 18.43 1.80
CA ALA A 514 -1.23 19.25 0.60
C ALA A 514 -1.95 18.66 -0.62
N TRP A 515 -2.00 17.32 -0.76
CA TRP A 515 -2.73 16.66 -1.85
C TRP A 515 -4.24 16.83 -1.72
N TYR A 516 -4.78 16.78 -0.49
CA TYR A 516 -6.19 17.04 -0.24
C TYR A 516 -6.60 18.45 -0.68
N LEU A 517 -5.84 19.44 -0.26
CA LEU A 517 -6.10 20.84 -0.61
C LEU A 517 -6.00 21.06 -2.11
N LYS A 518 -4.93 20.55 -2.73
CA LYS A 518 -4.71 20.69 -4.17
C LYS A 518 -5.77 19.97 -4.99
N ALA A 519 -6.20 18.78 -4.57
CA ALA A 519 -7.30 18.07 -5.21
C ALA A 519 -8.61 18.85 -5.11
N ALA A 520 -8.93 19.43 -3.94
CA ALA A 520 -10.13 20.24 -3.76
C ALA A 520 -10.12 21.49 -4.65
N GLU A 521 -8.98 22.20 -4.76
CA GLU A 521 -8.82 23.34 -5.67
C GLU A 521 -8.95 22.93 -7.14
N TYR A 522 -8.35 21.79 -7.52
CA TYR A 522 -8.44 21.26 -8.88
C TYR A 522 -9.88 20.87 -9.23
N ILE A 523 -10.61 20.20 -8.35
CA ILE A 523 -12.02 19.86 -8.53
C ILE A 523 -12.86 21.13 -8.69
N GLN A 524 -12.56 22.19 -7.91
CA GLN A 524 -13.25 23.47 -8.02
C GLN A 524 -13.01 24.15 -9.39
N SER A 525 -11.83 24.02 -9.98
CA SER A 525 -11.48 24.65 -11.26
C SER A 525 -12.34 24.17 -12.43
N ARG A 526 -12.94 22.99 -12.34
CA ARG A 526 -13.90 22.47 -13.32
C ARG A 526 -15.08 23.40 -13.50
N HIS A 527 -15.68 23.87 -12.42
CA HIS A 527 -16.89 24.69 -12.47
C HIS A 527 -16.64 26.16 -12.80
N SER A 528 -15.46 26.70 -12.45
CA SER A 528 -15.14 28.09 -12.75
C SER A 528 -14.91 28.35 -14.24
N ARG A 529 -14.52 27.32 -15.02
CA ARG A 529 -14.35 27.40 -16.48
C ARG A 529 -15.66 27.21 -17.24
N GLU A 530 -16.60 26.43 -16.72
CA GLU A 530 -17.93 26.25 -17.32
C GLU A 530 -18.77 27.56 -17.25
N SER A 531 -18.56 28.39 -16.24
CA SER A 531 -19.27 29.67 -16.10
C SER A 531 -18.69 30.81 -16.95
N GLY A 532 -17.52 30.62 -17.57
CA GLY A 532 -16.78 31.72 -18.22
C GLY A 532 -16.81 31.79 -19.75
N ASN A 533 -17.13 30.74 -20.50
CA ASN A 533 -17.27 30.79 -21.96
C ASN A 533 -17.93 29.54 -22.59
N PRO A 534 -19.21 29.56 -22.92
CA PRO A 534 -19.91 28.46 -23.59
C PRO A 534 -19.44 28.15 -25.02
N ALA A 535 -18.76 29.09 -25.68
CA ALA A 535 -18.36 28.95 -27.07
C ALA A 535 -17.07 28.13 -27.31
N ALA A 536 -16.21 27.98 -26.29
CA ALA A 536 -14.96 27.22 -26.40
C ALA A 536 -15.13 25.69 -26.33
N LEU A 537 -16.27 25.20 -25.83
CA LEU A 537 -16.60 23.78 -25.70
C LEU A 537 -17.29 23.17 -26.95
N ALA A 538 -17.63 24.00 -27.92
CA ALA A 538 -18.37 23.56 -29.10
C ALA A 538 -17.48 23.02 -30.24
N THR A 539 -16.17 23.12 -30.14
CA THR A 539 -15.20 22.74 -31.19
C THR A 539 -14.57 21.34 -31.03
N GLU A 540 -14.73 20.69 -29.89
CA GLU A 540 -14.30 19.29 -29.74
C GLU A 540 -15.54 18.42 -29.52
N GLY A 541 -15.89 17.60 -30.50
CA GLY A 541 -17.09 16.76 -30.63
C GLY A 541 -17.34 15.77 -29.47
N LEU A 542 -17.46 16.25 -28.25
CA LEU A 542 -17.93 15.50 -27.11
C LEU A 542 -19.46 15.47 -27.14
N ASP A 543 -20.00 14.30 -27.45
CA ASP A 543 -21.42 14.01 -27.50
C ASP A 543 -22.09 14.42 -26.17
N SER A 544 -23.06 15.34 -26.28
CA SER A 544 -23.83 15.89 -25.15
C SER A 544 -24.60 14.83 -24.34
N ARG A 545 -24.65 13.58 -24.81
CA ARG A 545 -25.26 12.42 -24.16
C ARG A 545 -24.45 11.93 -22.97
N PHE A 546 -23.16 12.29 -22.85
CA PHE A 546 -22.26 11.93 -21.75
C PHE A 546 -22.07 13.05 -20.73
N ARG A 547 -22.77 14.17 -20.87
CA ARG A 547 -22.85 15.22 -19.85
C ARG A 547 -23.81 14.83 -18.72
N GLY A 548 -23.70 13.61 -18.23
CA GLY A 548 -24.27 13.23 -16.93
C GLY A 548 -23.40 13.83 -15.85
N ASN A 549 -23.99 14.54 -14.98
CA ASN A 549 -23.71 15.15 -13.69
C ASN A 549 -22.55 14.56 -12.84
N ASP A 550 -21.44 14.14 -13.46
CA ASP A 550 -20.35 13.43 -12.81
C ASP A 550 -19.25 14.41 -12.40
N ASP A 551 -19.42 15.00 -11.21
CA ASP A 551 -18.34 15.67 -10.50
C ASP A 551 -17.15 14.71 -10.30
N ILE A 552 -15.93 15.28 -10.30
CA ILE A 552 -14.72 14.51 -10.01
C ILE A 552 -14.83 13.94 -8.60
N ARG A 553 -14.67 12.63 -8.48
CA ARG A 553 -14.59 11.93 -7.19
C ARG A 553 -13.13 11.65 -6.85
N CYS A 554 -12.77 11.96 -5.62
CA CYS A 554 -11.41 11.77 -5.13
C CYS A 554 -11.38 10.82 -3.95
N ALA A 555 -10.35 9.98 -3.86
CA ALA A 555 -10.07 9.20 -2.65
C ALA A 555 -8.57 9.05 -2.42
N PHE A 556 -8.13 9.36 -1.21
CA PHE A 556 -6.74 9.17 -0.80
C PHE A 556 -6.62 8.30 0.44
N VAL A 557 -5.52 7.55 0.47
CA VAL A 557 -5.00 6.95 1.69
C VAL A 557 -4.25 8.02 2.46
N SER A 558 -4.35 8.03 3.79
CA SER A 558 -3.67 8.99 4.65
C SER A 558 -3.37 8.40 6.01
N THR A 559 -2.47 9.03 6.73
CA THR A 559 -2.38 8.80 8.18
C THR A 559 -3.65 9.29 8.86
N ASN A 560 -4.05 8.63 9.95
CA ASN A 560 -5.23 9.00 10.72
C ASN A 560 -5.13 10.40 11.37
N SER A 561 -3.96 11.02 11.37
CA SER A 561 -3.73 12.38 11.90
C SER A 561 -4.59 13.46 11.25
N ILE A 562 -4.95 13.31 9.95
CA ILE A 562 -5.81 14.29 9.25
C ILE A 562 -7.26 14.30 9.75
N THR A 563 -7.68 13.25 10.45
CA THR A 563 -9.04 13.09 11.00
C THR A 563 -9.08 13.22 12.53
N GLN A 564 -7.98 13.65 13.15
CA GLN A 564 -7.82 13.72 14.60
C GLN A 564 -7.01 14.95 15.04
N GLY A 565 -7.27 15.44 16.24
CA GLY A 565 -6.50 16.51 16.86
C GLY A 565 -6.63 17.86 16.17
N GLU A 566 -5.55 18.64 16.20
CA GLU A 566 -5.55 20.03 15.73
C GLU A 566 -5.59 20.18 14.20
N GLN A 567 -5.17 19.17 13.48
CA GLN A 567 -5.12 19.20 12.01
C GLN A 567 -6.50 19.23 11.37
N VAL A 568 -7.49 18.61 12.01
CA VAL A 568 -8.88 18.52 11.49
C VAL A 568 -9.44 19.93 11.24
N GLY A 569 -9.32 20.81 12.22
CA GLY A 569 -9.83 22.19 12.10
C GLY A 569 -9.16 22.97 10.98
N VAL A 570 -7.87 22.76 10.75
CA VAL A 570 -7.09 23.47 9.73
C VAL A 570 -7.40 22.92 8.33
N LEU A 571 -7.24 21.61 8.12
CA LEU A 571 -7.43 20.96 6.82
C LEU A 571 -8.91 21.01 6.39
N TRP A 572 -9.78 20.45 7.21
CA TRP A 572 -11.18 20.29 6.85
C TRP A 572 -11.98 21.60 6.92
N GLY A 573 -11.49 22.58 7.66
CA GLY A 573 -12.05 23.94 7.58
C GLY A 573 -11.97 24.50 6.17
N GLU A 574 -10.83 24.33 5.50
CA GLU A 574 -10.65 24.76 4.11
C GLU A 574 -11.36 23.84 3.12
N MET A 575 -11.27 22.51 3.30
CA MET A 575 -11.98 21.55 2.44
C MET A 575 -13.50 21.82 2.40
N LEU A 576 -14.11 22.01 3.56
CA LEU A 576 -15.56 22.35 3.65
C LEU A 576 -15.87 23.74 3.05
N ARG A 577 -14.98 24.73 3.21
CA ARG A 577 -15.12 26.04 2.57
C ARG A 577 -15.08 25.93 1.04
N LEU A 578 -14.30 25.00 0.49
CA LEU A 578 -14.25 24.69 -0.94
C LEU A 578 -15.46 23.84 -1.42
N GLY A 579 -16.40 23.53 -0.51
CA GLY A 579 -17.62 22.80 -0.83
C GLY A 579 -17.44 21.29 -0.94
N VAL A 580 -16.40 20.74 -0.33
CA VAL A 580 -16.11 19.30 -0.35
C VAL A 580 -16.98 18.56 0.66
N CYS A 581 -17.58 17.42 0.24
CA CYS A 581 -18.34 16.49 1.07
C CYS A 581 -17.65 15.13 1.08
N ILE A 582 -17.59 14.47 2.24
CA ILE A 582 -17.11 13.09 2.37
C ILE A 582 -18.26 12.15 2.05
N PHE A 583 -18.08 11.22 1.08
CA PHE A 583 -19.11 10.26 0.69
C PHE A 583 -18.80 8.82 1.08
N PHE A 584 -17.50 8.50 1.30
CA PHE A 584 -17.13 7.27 2.00
C PHE A 584 -15.86 7.46 2.81
N ALA A 585 -15.69 6.63 3.84
CA ALA A 585 -14.44 6.60 4.59
C ALA A 585 -14.19 5.23 5.21
N HIS A 586 -12.92 4.82 5.25
CA HIS A 586 -12.43 3.79 6.15
C HIS A 586 -11.85 4.45 7.39
N ARG A 587 -12.38 4.09 8.57
CA ARG A 587 -11.81 4.48 9.86
C ARG A 587 -10.41 3.89 10.03
N THR A 588 -9.74 4.27 11.08
CA THR A 588 -8.36 3.84 11.34
C THR A 588 -8.20 2.32 11.28
N PHE A 589 -7.32 1.86 10.41
CA PHE A 589 -6.90 0.47 10.28
C PHE A 589 -5.39 0.36 10.12
N SER A 590 -4.86 -0.84 10.33
CA SER A 590 -3.44 -1.12 10.19
C SER A 590 -3.07 -1.27 8.71
N TRP A 591 -2.17 -0.40 8.25
CA TRP A 591 -1.57 -0.51 6.93
C TRP A 591 -0.36 -1.44 7.04
N ASN A 592 -0.55 -2.71 6.71
CA ASN A 592 0.53 -3.68 6.73
C ASN A 592 1.27 -3.63 5.39
N ASN A 593 2.56 -3.40 5.45
CA ASN A 593 3.47 -3.77 4.38
C ASN A 593 3.84 -5.24 4.58
N GLU A 594 3.68 -6.05 3.55
CA GLU A 594 3.98 -7.48 3.58
C GLU A 594 5.48 -7.78 3.66
N ALA A 595 6.34 -6.77 3.54
CA ALA A 595 7.77 -6.89 3.75
C ALA A 595 8.09 -7.08 5.24
N ARG A 596 8.88 -8.10 5.56
CA ARG A 596 9.32 -8.43 6.94
C ARG A 596 10.03 -7.23 7.56
N GLY A 597 9.59 -6.83 8.75
CA GLY A 597 10.31 -5.87 9.63
C GLY A 597 9.90 -4.41 9.54
N VAL A 598 8.81 -4.03 8.86
CA VAL A 598 8.31 -2.64 8.81
C VAL A 598 7.20 -2.43 9.85
N ALA A 599 7.31 -1.35 10.64
CA ALA A 599 6.28 -0.99 11.61
C ALA A 599 4.96 -0.64 10.89
N ALA A 600 3.85 -1.23 11.35
CA ALA A 600 2.51 -0.91 10.85
C ALA A 600 2.19 0.58 11.04
N VAL A 601 1.69 1.23 9.97
CA VAL A 601 1.19 2.60 10.03
C VAL A 601 -0.33 2.57 10.16
N HIS A 602 -0.88 3.43 11.00
CA HIS A 602 -2.33 3.57 11.14
C HIS A 602 -2.86 4.55 10.09
N CYS A 603 -3.65 4.03 9.16
CA CYS A 603 -4.18 4.77 8.02
C CYS A 603 -5.69 4.92 8.09
N VAL A 604 -6.19 5.90 7.34
CA VAL A 604 -7.58 6.10 6.96
C VAL A 604 -7.66 6.18 5.43
N ILE A 605 -8.81 5.86 4.87
CA ILE A 605 -9.11 6.18 3.47
C ILE A 605 -10.29 7.14 3.50
N VAL A 606 -10.20 8.26 2.79
CA VAL A 606 -11.27 9.25 2.73
C VAL A 606 -11.61 9.54 1.28
N GLY A 607 -12.84 9.23 0.91
CA GLY A 607 -13.42 9.57 -0.39
C GLY A 607 -14.26 10.83 -0.31
N PHE A 608 -13.99 11.80 -1.19
CA PHE A 608 -14.65 13.09 -1.19
C PHE A 608 -14.95 13.62 -2.59
N ALA A 609 -15.95 14.46 -2.69
CA ALA A 609 -16.37 15.15 -3.91
C ALA A 609 -17.03 16.49 -3.54
N ARG A 610 -17.31 17.35 -4.52
CA ARG A 610 -18.14 18.53 -4.27
C ARG A 610 -19.64 18.20 -4.23
N GLN A 611 -20.05 17.22 -5.03
CA GLN A 611 -21.43 16.74 -4.99
C GLN A 611 -21.67 15.90 -3.73
N ASP A 612 -22.79 16.11 -3.07
CA ASP A 612 -23.24 15.27 -1.96
C ASP A 612 -23.77 13.93 -2.49
N ILE A 613 -22.93 12.91 -2.41
CA ILE A 613 -23.20 11.56 -2.94
C ILE A 613 -23.84 10.72 -1.84
N SER A 614 -24.96 10.08 -2.18
CA SER A 614 -25.69 9.18 -1.28
C SER A 614 -25.91 7.82 -1.95
N PRO A 615 -25.94 6.70 -1.17
CA PRO A 615 -25.73 6.63 0.27
C PRO A 615 -24.26 6.85 0.64
N LYS A 616 -24.00 7.47 1.79
CA LYS A 616 -22.64 7.60 2.35
C LYS A 616 -22.26 6.31 3.05
N ARG A 617 -21.01 5.85 2.83
CA ARG A 617 -20.52 4.54 3.30
C ARG A 617 -19.37 4.72 4.29
N LEU A 618 -19.55 4.30 5.52
CA LEU A 618 -18.53 4.33 6.56
C LEU A 618 -18.11 2.90 6.89
N PHE A 619 -16.82 2.61 6.75
CA PHE A 619 -16.23 1.32 7.04
C PHE A 619 -15.53 1.37 8.40
N ASP A 620 -16.06 0.63 9.35
CA ASP A 620 -15.57 0.55 10.72
C ASP A 620 -14.85 -0.78 11.02
N TYR A 621 -13.94 -0.78 11.97
CA TYR A 621 -13.10 -1.91 12.31
C TYR A 621 -13.20 -2.18 13.81
N GLU A 622 -13.51 -3.39 14.22
CA GLU A 622 -13.49 -3.77 15.64
C GLU A 622 -12.10 -3.64 16.24
N THR A 623 -11.10 -4.06 15.50
CA THR A 623 -9.68 -3.82 15.78
C THR A 623 -9.00 -3.31 14.52
N VAL A 624 -7.89 -2.61 14.66
CA VAL A 624 -7.14 -2.08 13.51
C VAL A 624 -6.67 -3.16 12.49
N LYS A 625 -6.77 -4.45 12.86
CA LYS A 625 -6.38 -5.60 12.03
C LYS A 625 -7.57 -6.42 11.53
N SER A 626 -8.79 -6.17 12.01
CA SER A 626 -9.98 -6.89 11.57
C SER A 626 -10.43 -6.48 10.17
N GLU A 627 -11.32 -7.26 9.56
CA GLU A 627 -12.02 -6.83 8.36
C GLU A 627 -13.05 -5.74 8.71
N PRO A 628 -13.30 -4.78 7.80
CA PRO A 628 -14.26 -3.73 8.03
C PRO A 628 -15.71 -4.25 7.95
N HIS A 629 -16.59 -3.65 8.75
CA HIS A 629 -18.02 -3.71 8.52
C HIS A 629 -18.53 -2.36 7.99
N GLU A 630 -19.42 -2.43 7.04
CA GLU A 630 -19.98 -1.25 6.37
C GLU A 630 -21.18 -0.70 7.15
N ILE A 631 -21.20 0.60 7.35
CA ILE A 631 -22.28 1.36 7.97
C ILE A 631 -22.79 2.40 6.95
N VAL A 632 -24.07 2.40 6.67
CA VAL A 632 -24.69 3.48 5.90
C VAL A 632 -24.87 4.69 6.81
N ALA A 633 -24.25 5.80 6.44
CA ALA A 633 -24.28 7.04 7.22
C ALA A 633 -25.14 8.11 6.53
N ALA A 634 -25.82 8.92 7.34
CA ALA A 634 -26.52 10.11 6.85
C ALA A 634 -25.54 11.21 6.47
N ASN A 635 -24.49 11.38 7.28
CA ASN A 635 -23.38 12.28 6.99
C ASN A 635 -22.06 11.71 7.56
N ILE A 636 -20.96 11.92 6.86
CA ILE A 636 -19.63 11.59 7.37
C ILE A 636 -18.90 12.90 7.62
N ASN A 637 -18.65 13.21 8.90
CA ASN A 637 -17.94 14.43 9.27
C ASN A 637 -16.42 14.22 9.24
N PRO A 638 -15.61 15.28 9.38
CA PRO A 638 -14.14 15.21 9.36
C PRO A 638 -13.47 14.30 10.41
N TYR A 639 -14.20 13.90 11.46
CA TYR A 639 -13.74 12.91 12.45
C TYR A 639 -14.13 11.47 12.08
N LEU A 640 -14.66 11.26 10.88
CA LEU A 640 -15.15 9.99 10.34
C LEU A 640 -16.22 9.34 11.22
N VAL A 641 -17.18 10.14 11.67
CA VAL A 641 -18.37 9.67 12.38
C VAL A 641 -19.64 10.15 11.67
N ASP A 642 -20.72 9.38 11.80
CA ASP A 642 -22.03 9.76 11.29
C ASP A 642 -22.64 10.87 12.18
N ALA A 643 -22.30 12.10 11.87
CA ALA A 643 -22.78 13.28 12.58
C ALA A 643 -22.69 14.53 11.69
N ALA A 644 -23.31 15.63 12.13
CA ALA A 644 -23.15 16.92 11.47
C ALA A 644 -21.69 17.36 11.39
N ASN A 645 -21.33 18.13 10.37
CA ASN A 645 -20.01 18.68 10.21
C ASN A 645 -19.70 19.65 11.35
N MET A 646 -18.82 19.23 12.23
CA MET A 646 -18.31 20.03 13.35
C MET A 646 -16.80 20.08 13.27
N LEU A 647 -16.24 21.26 13.45
CA LEU A 647 -14.80 21.51 13.47
C LEU A 647 -14.39 22.07 14.82
N LEU A 648 -13.40 21.47 15.44
CA LEU A 648 -12.82 21.97 16.67
C LEU A 648 -11.53 22.72 16.36
N SER A 649 -11.41 23.90 16.92
CA SER A 649 -10.16 24.66 16.96
C SER A 649 -9.54 24.55 18.35
N SER A 650 -8.20 24.60 18.42
CA SER A 650 -7.50 24.63 19.70
C SER A 650 -7.88 25.88 20.49
N ARG A 651 -8.40 25.67 21.70
CA ARG A 651 -8.82 26.73 22.62
C ARG A 651 -7.80 26.91 23.75
N ARG A 652 -7.63 28.12 24.22
CA ARG A 652 -6.78 28.43 25.39
C ARG A 652 -7.52 28.19 26.69
N GLU A 653 -8.84 28.36 26.69
CA GLU A 653 -9.70 28.26 27.86
C GLU A 653 -10.85 27.26 27.61
N PRO A 654 -11.33 26.57 28.66
CA PRO A 654 -12.50 25.71 28.60
C PRO A 654 -13.75 26.44 28.14
N ILE A 655 -14.65 25.69 27.46
CA ILE A 655 -15.99 26.22 27.09
C ILE A 655 -16.84 26.49 28.35
N GLY A 656 -16.76 25.58 29.35
CA GLY A 656 -17.52 25.68 30.58
C GLY A 656 -16.75 26.32 31.74
N ARG A 657 -17.42 26.55 32.86
CA ARG A 657 -16.84 27.09 34.09
C ARG A 657 -16.17 25.94 34.89
N VAL A 658 -15.01 25.45 34.38
CA VAL A 658 -14.18 24.41 35.02
C VAL A 658 -12.75 24.93 35.24
N PRO A 659 -11.97 24.30 36.15
CA PRO A 659 -10.59 24.69 36.35
C PRO A 659 -9.79 24.64 35.06
N GLN A 660 -8.82 25.57 34.92
CA GLN A 660 -7.92 25.55 33.77
C GLN A 660 -6.92 24.40 33.88
N ILE A 661 -6.71 23.66 32.79
CA ILE A 661 -5.67 22.66 32.69
C ILE A 661 -4.36 23.28 32.20
N ALA A 662 -3.24 22.88 32.78
CA ALA A 662 -1.92 23.36 32.40
C ALA A 662 -0.96 22.20 32.19
N PHE A 663 0.15 22.42 31.47
CA PHE A 663 1.27 21.48 31.43
C PHE A 663 1.93 21.39 32.81
N GLY A 664 2.51 20.22 33.12
CA GLY A 664 3.39 20.08 34.26
C GLY A 664 4.67 20.90 34.12
N ASN A 665 5.52 20.82 35.14
CA ASN A 665 6.77 21.58 35.22
C ASN A 665 7.80 20.96 34.23
N MET A 666 8.49 21.83 33.47
CA MET A 666 9.50 21.41 32.54
C MET A 666 10.92 21.71 33.06
N PRO A 667 11.72 20.70 33.36
CA PRO A 667 13.06 20.89 33.93
C PRO A 667 13.98 21.65 32.98
N ASN A 668 14.00 21.30 31.69
CA ASN A 668 14.92 21.83 30.67
C ASN A 668 16.39 21.82 31.14
N ASP A 669 16.85 20.66 31.66
CA ASP A 669 18.03 20.50 32.48
C ASP A 669 19.00 19.41 31.96
N GLY A 670 18.63 18.68 30.89
CA GLY A 670 19.41 17.53 30.41
C GLY A 670 19.47 16.36 31.43
N GLY A 671 18.53 16.30 32.36
CA GLY A 671 18.45 15.27 33.38
C GLY A 671 19.27 15.59 34.66
N ASN A 672 19.90 16.77 34.75
CA ASN A 672 20.74 17.12 35.87
C ASN A 672 19.97 17.50 37.16
N LEU A 673 18.72 17.97 37.03
CA LEU A 673 17.86 18.25 38.20
C LEU A 673 16.96 17.06 38.54
N LEU A 674 16.92 16.00 37.71
CA LEU A 674 16.20 14.77 37.97
C LEU A 674 17.14 13.72 38.57
N LEU A 675 16.62 12.87 39.47
CA LEU A 675 17.39 11.84 40.16
C LEU A 675 16.66 10.50 40.07
N SER A 676 17.39 9.41 39.78
CA SER A 676 16.92 8.06 40.07
C SER A 676 16.91 7.81 41.59
N ASP A 677 16.36 6.67 42.00
CA ASP A 677 16.34 6.30 43.39
C ASP A 677 17.78 6.06 43.90
N GLU A 678 18.64 5.44 43.10
CA GLU A 678 20.05 5.23 43.39
C GLU A 678 20.83 6.55 43.50
N GLU A 679 20.62 7.47 42.52
CA GLU A 679 21.28 8.77 42.56
C GLU A 679 20.89 9.60 43.74
N LYS A 680 19.62 9.53 44.18
CA LYS A 680 19.15 10.16 45.41
C LYS A 680 19.89 9.58 46.65
N HIS A 681 19.98 8.25 46.74
CA HIS A 681 20.66 7.61 47.85
C HIS A 681 22.15 8.01 47.94
N VAL A 682 22.87 7.99 46.80
CA VAL A 682 24.27 8.39 46.74
C VAL A 682 24.41 9.86 47.12
N LEU A 683 23.54 10.75 46.62
CA LEU A 683 23.57 12.16 46.95
C LEU A 683 23.37 12.39 48.46
N LEU A 684 22.37 11.73 49.05
CA LEU A 684 22.06 11.88 50.48
C LEU A 684 23.12 11.28 51.40
N GLN A 685 23.86 10.27 50.97
CA GLN A 685 25.01 9.74 51.72
C GLN A 685 26.15 10.78 51.76
N ALA A 686 26.37 11.50 50.68
CA ALA A 686 27.43 12.50 50.57
C ALA A 686 27.02 13.86 51.16
N GLU A 687 25.77 14.27 50.93
CA GLU A 687 25.20 15.55 51.29
C GLU A 687 23.83 15.37 51.96
N PRO A 688 23.75 15.01 53.23
CA PRO A 688 22.48 14.73 53.92
C PRO A 688 21.56 15.96 53.96
N ASP A 689 22.08 17.17 54.00
CA ASP A 689 21.32 18.43 54.03
C ASP A 689 20.57 18.70 52.72
N ALA A 690 20.94 18.01 51.63
CA ALA A 690 20.23 18.06 50.36
C ALA A 690 18.80 17.50 50.46
N ALA A 691 18.50 16.70 51.49
CA ALA A 691 17.18 16.06 51.68
C ALA A 691 16.01 17.06 51.64
N ARG A 692 16.18 18.28 52.18
CA ARG A 692 15.16 19.32 52.19
C ARG A 692 14.79 19.85 50.77
N TRP A 693 15.68 19.67 49.80
CA TRP A 693 15.55 20.13 48.44
C TRP A 693 15.12 19.06 47.43
N ILE A 694 15.02 17.81 47.92
CA ILE A 694 14.56 16.69 47.09
C ILE A 694 13.06 16.54 47.24
N ARG A 695 12.37 16.41 46.11
CA ARG A 695 10.93 16.15 46.01
C ARG A 695 10.67 14.94 45.11
N SER A 696 9.56 14.23 45.36
CA SER A 696 9.06 13.23 44.45
C SER A 696 8.67 13.90 43.13
N PHE A 697 9.02 13.26 42.01
CA PHE A 697 8.74 13.75 40.64
C PHE A 697 7.94 12.71 39.91
N LEU A 698 6.80 13.10 39.34
CA LEU A 698 5.94 12.25 38.52
C LEU A 698 5.92 12.72 37.09
N GLY A 699 6.65 12.02 36.21
CA GLY A 699 6.37 11.98 34.79
C GLY A 699 5.21 11.02 34.47
N ALA A 700 4.83 10.90 33.21
CA ALA A 700 3.76 9.99 32.80
C ALA A 700 4.13 8.53 33.08
N HIS A 701 5.38 8.15 32.82
CA HIS A 701 5.88 6.82 33.07
C HIS A 701 5.83 6.46 34.56
N GLU A 702 6.32 7.36 35.42
CA GLU A 702 6.37 7.19 36.87
C GLU A 702 4.96 7.05 37.46
N PHE A 703 4.03 7.89 37.01
CA PHE A 703 2.64 7.85 37.43
C PHE A 703 1.93 6.56 37.03
N ILE A 704 2.08 6.17 35.76
CA ILE A 704 1.38 5.02 35.18
C ILE A 704 1.91 3.69 35.74
N ASN A 705 3.24 3.59 35.98
CA ASN A 705 3.90 2.36 36.37
C ASN A 705 4.32 2.34 37.84
N SER A 706 3.97 3.36 38.62
CA SER A 706 4.31 3.51 40.06
C SER A 706 5.81 3.36 40.33
N THR A 707 6.64 3.93 39.44
CA THR A 707 8.10 3.91 39.59
C THR A 707 8.60 5.14 40.32
N PRO A 708 9.54 5.00 41.31
CA PRO A 708 10.04 6.15 42.04
C PRO A 708 10.97 7.01 41.15
N ARG A 709 10.79 8.31 41.22
CA ARG A 709 11.70 9.31 40.67
C ARG A 709 11.69 10.57 41.51
N TRP A 710 12.78 11.28 41.49
CA TRP A 710 13.00 12.42 42.34
C TRP A 710 13.53 13.61 41.54
N CYS A 711 13.39 14.80 42.11
CA CYS A 711 13.99 16.00 41.54
C CYS A 711 14.59 16.90 42.64
N LEU A 712 15.60 17.65 42.25
CA LEU A 712 16.11 18.76 43.00
C LEU A 712 15.19 19.99 42.76
N TRP A 713 14.36 20.31 43.78
CA TRP A 713 13.43 21.43 43.73
C TRP A 713 14.01 22.62 44.45
N LEU A 714 14.83 23.40 43.71
CA LEU A 714 15.72 24.44 44.27
C LEU A 714 15.12 25.86 44.14
N ARG A 715 13.78 25.95 44.01
CA ARG A 715 13.10 27.23 43.74
C ARG A 715 13.47 28.33 44.77
N ASP A 716 13.56 27.98 46.03
CA ASP A 716 13.75 28.94 47.12
C ASP A 716 15.06 28.71 47.90
N ILE A 717 16.05 28.04 47.28
CA ILE A 717 17.34 27.71 47.92
C ILE A 717 18.17 28.98 48.11
N PRO A 718 18.59 29.25 49.35
CA PRO A 718 19.51 30.34 49.60
C PRO A 718 20.87 30.08 48.93
N PRO A 719 21.51 31.09 48.32
CA PRO A 719 22.82 30.96 47.70
C PRO A 719 23.92 30.44 48.63
N ALA A 720 23.82 30.72 49.96
CA ALA A 720 24.75 30.18 50.95
C ALA A 720 24.57 28.66 51.13
N GLU A 721 23.36 28.15 51.20
CA GLU A 721 23.07 26.71 51.28
C GLU A 721 23.52 25.98 49.99
N LEU A 722 23.27 26.54 48.82
CA LEU A 722 23.70 25.91 47.57
C LEU A 722 25.22 25.74 47.53
N ARG A 723 25.98 26.69 48.07
CA ARG A 723 27.45 26.61 48.17
C ARG A 723 27.93 25.51 49.12
N ASN A 724 27.13 25.20 50.13
CA ASN A 724 27.43 24.12 51.11
C ASN A 724 27.04 22.74 50.58
N LEU A 725 26.44 22.63 49.35
CA LEU A 725 26.04 21.40 48.72
C LEU A 725 26.81 21.25 47.36
N PRO A 726 28.09 20.88 47.36
CA PRO A 726 28.95 20.88 46.19
C PRO A 726 28.46 19.94 45.07
N LEU A 727 27.88 18.79 45.38
CA LEU A 727 27.34 17.87 44.37
C LEU A 727 26.07 18.45 43.71
N VAL A 728 25.19 19.08 44.52
CA VAL A 728 24.03 19.80 43.98
C VAL A 728 24.48 20.99 43.12
N ALA A 729 25.47 21.77 43.61
CA ALA A 729 26.03 22.89 42.89
C ALA A 729 26.67 22.48 41.54
N ARG A 730 27.33 21.35 41.50
CA ARG A 730 27.89 20.73 40.25
C ARG A 730 26.80 20.41 39.26
N ARG A 731 25.67 19.80 39.70
CA ARG A 731 24.50 19.55 38.82
C ARG A 731 23.90 20.86 38.29
N VAL A 732 23.76 21.86 39.12
CA VAL A 732 23.30 23.19 38.69
C VAL A 732 24.23 23.83 37.66
N ALA A 733 25.55 23.70 37.85
CA ALA A 733 26.53 24.19 36.89
C ALA A 733 26.41 23.47 35.52
N ALA A 734 26.15 22.15 35.52
CA ALA A 734 25.90 21.39 34.30
C ALA A 734 24.63 21.85 33.57
N VAL A 735 23.54 22.20 34.30
CA VAL A 735 22.33 22.81 33.70
C VAL A 735 22.66 24.14 33.02
N LYS A 736 23.48 24.98 33.66
CA LYS A 736 23.90 26.26 33.10
C LYS A 736 24.64 26.04 31.75
N GLY A 737 25.62 25.15 31.71
CA GLY A 737 26.38 24.84 30.48
C GLY A 737 25.47 24.36 29.37
N LEU A 738 24.62 23.38 29.64
CA LEU A 738 23.66 22.85 28.68
C LEU A 738 22.72 23.93 28.10
N ARG A 739 22.22 24.82 28.96
CA ARG A 739 21.33 25.89 28.50
C ARG A 739 22.07 26.94 27.66
N GLN A 740 23.33 27.24 27.98
CA GLN A 740 24.18 28.17 27.22
C GLN A 740 24.47 27.67 25.80
N GLU A 741 24.64 26.35 25.64
CA GLU A 741 24.96 25.70 24.36
C GLU A 741 23.70 25.48 23.47
N SER A 742 22.51 25.78 23.98
CA SER A 742 21.26 25.54 23.25
C SER A 742 21.16 26.41 22.00
N SER A 743 20.71 25.82 20.89
CA SER A 743 20.39 26.54 19.65
C SER A 743 19.22 27.53 19.82
N ARG A 744 18.35 27.32 20.84
CA ARG A 744 17.17 28.14 21.10
C ARG A 744 17.51 29.32 21.99
N ALA A 745 17.21 30.55 21.53
CA ALA A 745 17.46 31.76 22.27
C ALA A 745 16.77 31.77 23.65
N THR A 746 15.49 31.37 23.70
CA THR A 746 14.71 31.30 24.95
C THR A 746 15.32 30.34 25.99
N THR A 747 15.92 29.23 25.52
CA THR A 747 16.62 28.28 26.42
C THR A 747 17.94 28.89 26.92
N ARG A 748 18.67 29.65 26.09
CA ARG A 748 19.90 30.31 26.51
C ARG A 748 19.63 31.37 27.58
N GLU A 749 18.51 32.07 27.52
CA GLU A 749 18.10 33.05 28.56
C GLU A 749 17.90 32.36 29.92
N LEU A 750 17.40 31.15 29.96
CA LEU A 750 17.22 30.37 31.19
C LEU A 750 18.56 29.95 31.85
N ALA A 751 19.68 30.08 31.19
CA ALA A 751 21.01 29.85 31.77
C ALA A 751 21.34 30.84 32.88
N ALA A 752 20.64 31.99 32.97
CA ALA A 752 20.76 32.94 34.09
C ALA A 752 20.19 32.39 35.42
N TYR A 753 19.30 31.38 35.34
CA TYR A 753 18.60 30.78 36.47
C TYR A 753 18.76 29.24 36.51
N PRO A 754 19.97 28.73 36.58
CA PRO A 754 20.23 27.28 36.38
C PRO A 754 19.69 26.37 37.50
N ALA A 755 19.43 26.92 38.68
CA ALA A 755 18.83 26.17 39.80
C ALA A 755 17.30 25.97 39.65
N LEU A 756 16.67 26.73 38.73
CA LEU A 756 15.23 26.65 38.51
C LEU A 756 14.90 25.74 37.33
N PHE A 757 13.74 25.10 37.41
CA PHE A 757 13.14 24.47 36.25
C PHE A 757 12.90 25.55 35.19
N GLY A 758 12.99 25.18 33.92
CA GLY A 758 12.76 26.09 32.80
C GLY A 758 11.34 26.63 32.77
N GLU A 759 10.36 25.87 33.22
CA GLU A 759 8.99 26.29 33.41
C GLU A 759 8.43 25.72 34.71
N ILE A 760 7.89 26.55 35.55
CA ILE A 760 7.33 26.20 36.87
C ILE A 760 5.84 26.49 36.84
N ARG A 761 5.02 25.45 36.99
CA ARG A 761 3.56 25.52 37.02
C ARG A 761 2.95 24.72 38.18
N GLN A 762 3.77 24.39 39.19
CA GLN A 762 3.38 23.56 40.33
C GLN A 762 2.27 24.24 41.14
N PRO A 763 1.09 23.60 41.32
CA PRO A 763 0.02 24.10 42.16
C PRO A 763 0.43 24.11 43.64
N ILE A 764 -0.22 24.98 44.41
CA ILE A 764 -0.09 25.06 45.88
C ILE A 764 -1.12 24.20 46.60
N GLU A 765 -2.12 23.71 45.86
CA GLU A 765 -3.20 22.85 46.32
C GLU A 765 -3.16 21.50 45.63
N ARG A 766 -3.92 20.55 46.17
CA ARG A 766 -4.14 19.22 45.55
C ARG A 766 -4.65 19.39 44.14
N TYR A 767 -4.13 18.59 43.20
CA TYR A 767 -4.45 18.71 41.79
C TYR A 767 -4.71 17.33 41.16
N ILE A 768 -5.44 17.28 40.02
CA ILE A 768 -5.55 16.09 39.23
C ILE A 768 -4.37 16.03 38.24
N LEU A 769 -3.62 14.94 38.26
CA LEU A 769 -2.57 14.64 37.29
C LEU A 769 -3.19 13.90 36.10
N VAL A 770 -2.86 14.35 34.87
CA VAL A 770 -3.40 13.86 33.61
C VAL A 770 -2.24 13.48 32.69
N PRO A 771 -1.94 12.19 32.48
CA PRO A 771 -0.93 11.77 31.51
C PRO A 771 -1.28 12.23 30.10
N ARG A 772 -0.29 12.82 29.41
CA ARG A 772 -0.48 13.27 28.03
C ARG A 772 -0.59 12.16 27.03
N HIS A 773 -0.02 10.99 27.33
CA HIS A 773 -0.07 9.79 26.52
C HIS A 773 -0.50 8.61 27.36
N SER A 774 -1.37 7.78 26.78
CA SER A 774 -1.84 6.53 27.39
C SER A 774 -2.11 5.49 26.32
N SER A 775 -1.84 4.22 26.62
CA SER A 775 -2.04 3.12 25.67
C SER A 775 -3.49 3.06 25.16
N GLU A 776 -3.64 2.76 23.89
CA GLU A 776 -4.96 2.53 23.27
C GLU A 776 -5.71 1.34 23.88
N SER A 777 -4.98 0.38 24.46
CA SER A 777 -5.57 -0.81 25.12
C SER A 777 -6.29 -0.50 26.43
N ARG A 778 -6.10 0.70 26.98
CA ARG A 778 -6.78 1.12 28.20
C ARG A 778 -8.21 1.56 27.94
N ALA A 779 -9.16 1.05 28.72
CA ALA A 779 -10.54 1.49 28.65
C ALA A 779 -10.68 2.99 29.02
N TYR A 780 -9.87 3.46 29.98
CA TYR A 780 -9.83 4.85 30.47
C TYR A 780 -8.38 5.32 30.63
N ILE A 781 -8.15 6.62 30.45
CA ILE A 781 -6.88 7.22 30.84
C ILE A 781 -6.77 7.24 32.36
N PRO A 782 -5.65 6.82 32.95
CA PRO A 782 -5.46 6.90 34.38
C PRO A 782 -5.28 8.37 34.80
N PHE A 783 -6.22 8.92 35.54
CA PHE A 783 -6.09 10.21 36.23
C PHE A 783 -5.96 9.92 37.72
N GLY A 784 -5.39 10.86 38.46
CA GLY A 784 -5.27 10.71 39.91
C GLY A 784 -5.09 12.05 40.60
N PHE A 785 -5.56 12.12 41.83
CA PHE A 785 -5.25 13.25 42.71
C PHE A 785 -3.84 13.13 43.26
N VAL A 786 -3.12 14.21 43.24
CA VAL A 786 -1.72 14.28 43.67
C VAL A 786 -1.56 15.45 44.64
N ASP A 787 -0.73 15.25 45.66
CA ASP A 787 -0.37 16.23 46.68
C ASP A 787 0.54 17.31 46.09
N PRO A 788 0.40 18.59 46.45
CA PRO A 788 1.20 19.71 45.91
C PRO A 788 2.71 19.54 46.16
N HIS A 789 3.14 18.74 47.13
CA HIS A 789 4.56 18.47 47.40
C HIS A 789 5.20 17.50 46.38
N VAL A 790 4.40 16.83 45.58
CA VAL A 790 4.86 15.97 44.45
C VAL A 790 4.92 16.80 43.19
N ILE A 791 6.07 16.87 42.56
CA ILE A 791 6.28 17.71 41.39
C ILE A 791 5.79 16.97 40.14
N CYS A 792 4.84 17.60 39.46
CA CYS A 792 4.30 17.09 38.21
C CYS A 792 5.22 17.46 37.03
N GLY A 793 5.73 16.48 36.29
CA GLY A 793 6.55 16.67 35.08
C GLY A 793 5.72 17.01 33.84
N ASP A 794 6.34 17.63 32.84
CA ASP A 794 5.71 18.12 31.59
C ASP A 794 5.22 17.02 30.63
N SER A 795 5.55 15.77 30.90
CA SER A 795 4.93 14.61 30.24
C SER A 795 3.47 14.36 30.71
N ASN A 796 3.04 15.08 31.74
CA ASN A 796 1.67 15.17 32.23
C ASN A 796 1.09 16.57 32.03
N MET A 797 -0.22 16.68 32.24
CA MET A 797 -0.93 17.90 32.53
C MET A 797 -1.45 17.87 33.96
N LEU A 798 -1.81 19.02 34.48
CA LEU A 798 -2.36 19.19 35.81
C LEU A 798 -3.62 20.05 35.78
N VAL A 799 -4.61 19.69 36.58
CA VAL A 799 -5.83 20.44 36.78
C VAL A 799 -5.89 20.83 38.27
N PRO A 800 -5.59 22.08 38.62
CA PRO A 800 -5.59 22.53 40.01
C PRO A 800 -7.02 22.75 40.53
N SER A 801 -7.16 22.81 41.82
CA SER A 801 -8.43 23.18 42.52
C SER A 801 -9.64 22.37 42.07
N SER A 802 -9.44 21.06 41.75
CA SER A 802 -10.50 20.16 41.24
C SER A 802 -11.13 19.37 42.38
N ASP A 803 -12.43 19.18 42.27
CA ASP A 803 -13.22 18.36 43.15
C ASP A 803 -13.51 16.94 42.57
N LEU A 804 -14.15 16.09 43.40
CA LEU A 804 -14.54 14.74 42.98
C LEU A 804 -15.53 14.70 41.84
N ALA A 805 -16.42 15.70 41.72
CA ALA A 805 -17.38 15.75 40.63
C ALA A 805 -16.65 15.99 39.30
N HIS A 806 -15.66 16.90 39.29
CA HIS A 806 -14.85 17.15 38.10
C HIS A 806 -14.02 15.93 37.71
N PHE A 807 -13.38 15.27 38.66
CA PHE A 807 -12.67 14.02 38.46
C PHE A 807 -13.59 12.93 37.87
N GLY A 808 -14.80 12.75 38.43
CA GLY A 808 -15.77 11.77 37.94
C GLY A 808 -16.20 12.03 36.49
N MET A 809 -16.38 13.31 36.12
CA MET A 809 -16.68 13.65 34.74
C MET A 809 -15.52 13.34 33.80
N MET A 810 -14.30 13.62 34.20
CA MET A 810 -13.10 13.28 33.41
C MET A 810 -12.94 11.76 33.22
N GLN A 811 -13.32 10.95 34.23
CA GLN A 811 -13.29 9.48 34.18
C GLN A 811 -14.56 8.88 33.56
N SER A 812 -15.47 9.67 33.04
CA SER A 812 -16.70 9.16 32.44
C SER A 812 -16.48 8.52 31.07
N SER A 813 -17.35 7.58 30.72
CA SER A 813 -17.39 6.98 29.37
C SER A 813 -17.62 8.04 28.29
N MET A 814 -18.38 9.10 28.58
CA MET A 814 -18.61 10.23 27.68
C MET A 814 -17.31 10.98 27.36
N HIS A 815 -16.50 11.28 28.37
CA HIS A 815 -15.22 11.95 28.17
C HIS A 815 -14.22 11.08 27.41
N MET A 816 -14.23 9.77 27.66
CA MET A 816 -13.44 8.81 26.87
C MET A 816 -13.91 8.70 25.42
N ALA A 817 -15.22 8.69 25.17
CA ALA A 817 -15.76 8.69 23.80
C ALA A 817 -15.35 9.97 23.05
N TRP A 818 -15.42 11.11 23.73
CA TRP A 818 -14.94 12.40 23.22
C TRP A 818 -13.44 12.34 22.86
N LEU A 819 -12.60 11.90 23.79
CA LEU A 819 -11.17 11.77 23.55
C LEU A 819 -10.86 10.84 22.37
N ARG A 820 -11.54 9.69 22.30
CA ARG A 820 -11.35 8.72 21.21
C ARG A 820 -11.68 9.31 19.84
N THR A 821 -12.66 10.21 19.79
CA THR A 821 -13.15 10.83 18.55
C THR A 821 -12.27 12.01 18.13
N VAL A 822 -12.01 12.96 19.04
CA VAL A 822 -11.40 14.25 18.68
C VAL A 822 -9.91 14.33 19.03
N GLY A 823 -9.45 13.48 19.95
CA GLY A 823 -8.08 13.49 20.44
C GLY A 823 -7.09 13.04 19.38
N GLY A 824 -5.91 13.65 19.35
CA GLY A 824 -4.81 13.17 18.53
C GLY A 824 -4.25 11.84 19.04
N ARG A 825 -3.41 11.21 18.24
CA ARG A 825 -2.71 9.97 18.58
C ARG A 825 -1.19 10.17 18.45
N LEU A 826 -0.46 9.35 19.20
CA LEU A 826 0.96 9.15 19.00
C LEU A 826 1.17 7.67 18.66
N LYS A 827 1.38 7.35 17.38
CA LYS A 827 1.18 6.00 16.83
C LYS A 827 -0.29 5.59 17.07
N SER A 828 -0.55 4.56 17.87
CA SER A 828 -1.89 4.14 18.28
C SER A 828 -2.37 4.77 19.61
N ASP A 829 -1.45 5.21 20.46
CA ASP A 829 -1.73 5.66 21.81
C ASP A 829 -2.49 6.99 21.87
N TYR A 830 -3.40 7.11 22.82
CA TYR A 830 -4.15 8.33 23.07
C TYR A 830 -3.23 9.50 23.44
N ARG A 831 -3.42 10.62 22.81
CA ARG A 831 -2.78 11.89 23.19
C ARG A 831 -3.82 12.85 23.75
N TYR A 832 -3.82 12.99 25.06
CA TYR A 832 -4.65 13.99 25.73
C TYR A 832 -4.07 15.39 25.51
N SER A 833 -4.91 16.33 25.07
CA SER A 833 -4.48 17.72 24.84
C SER A 833 -5.42 18.70 25.52
N ALA A 834 -4.84 19.77 26.10
CA ALA A 834 -5.61 20.85 26.71
C ALA A 834 -6.55 21.51 25.70
N GLY A 835 -5.99 21.96 24.57
CA GLY A 835 -6.71 22.82 23.62
C GLY A 835 -7.82 22.12 22.83
N ILE A 836 -7.68 20.82 22.53
CA ILE A 836 -8.69 20.07 21.75
C ILE A 836 -9.59 19.24 22.65
N VAL A 837 -9.01 18.48 23.59
CA VAL A 837 -9.78 17.51 24.38
C VAL A 837 -10.46 18.19 25.55
N TYR A 838 -9.68 18.81 26.44
CA TYR A 838 -10.21 19.36 27.67
C TYR A 838 -11.04 20.64 27.44
N ASN A 839 -10.46 21.63 26.74
CA ASN A 839 -11.06 22.95 26.59
C ASN A 839 -12.28 22.98 25.66
N ASN A 840 -12.44 22.02 24.76
CA ASN A 840 -13.59 21.88 23.89
C ASN A 840 -14.64 20.88 24.40
N PHE A 841 -14.39 20.19 25.50
CA PHE A 841 -15.39 19.27 26.05
C PHE A 841 -16.60 20.06 26.53
N PRO A 842 -17.84 19.66 26.21
CA PRO A 842 -19.06 20.33 26.65
C PRO A 842 -19.33 19.97 28.11
N TRP A 843 -18.58 20.62 29.01
CA TRP A 843 -18.72 20.41 30.43
C TRP A 843 -20.15 20.71 30.89
N PRO A 844 -20.84 19.76 31.56
CA PRO A 844 -22.18 20.00 32.08
C PRO A 844 -22.13 21.06 33.19
N GLU A 845 -23.13 21.94 33.21
CA GLU A 845 -23.31 22.87 34.31
C GLU A 845 -23.81 22.10 35.54
N ILE A 846 -22.91 21.78 36.44
CA ILE A 846 -23.26 21.19 37.73
C ILE A 846 -23.43 22.34 38.72
N ALA A 847 -24.64 22.49 39.27
CA ALA A 847 -24.91 23.51 40.25
C ALA A 847 -23.90 23.44 41.43
N GLY A 848 -23.09 24.46 41.59
CA GLY A 848 -22.17 24.60 42.71
C GLY A 848 -22.86 25.29 43.88
N PRO A 849 -22.32 25.27 45.10
CA PRO A 849 -22.87 25.90 46.29
C PRO A 849 -22.98 27.42 46.16
N SER A 850 -22.43 28.04 45.14
CA SER A 850 -22.40 29.45 44.89
C SER A 850 -23.32 29.95 43.75
N THR A 851 -24.10 29.04 43.13
CA THR A 851 -24.98 29.43 42.00
C THR A 851 -26.41 29.61 42.49
N PRO A 852 -27.00 30.80 42.47
CA PRO A 852 -28.41 30.98 42.80
C PRO A 852 -29.25 30.45 41.61
N ALA A 853 -29.67 29.21 41.68
CA ALA A 853 -30.60 28.60 40.72
C ALA A 853 -31.93 28.35 41.38
N ALA A 854 -33.02 28.64 40.65
CA ALA A 854 -34.36 28.50 41.19
C ALA A 854 -34.77 27.03 41.44
N GLY A 855 -35.08 26.71 42.65
CA GLY A 855 -35.86 25.60 43.18
C GLY A 855 -35.53 24.17 42.65
N ALA A 856 -36.35 23.66 41.77
CA ALA A 856 -36.26 22.25 41.30
C ALA A 856 -35.00 21.94 40.46
N ALA A 857 -34.46 22.88 39.68
CA ALA A 857 -33.26 22.67 38.87
C ALA A 857 -31.99 22.58 39.76
N TYR A 858 -31.96 23.34 40.85
CA TYR A 858 -30.90 23.29 41.86
C TYR A 858 -30.86 21.92 42.58
N ALA A 859 -32.02 21.43 43.03
CA ALA A 859 -32.11 20.14 43.71
C ALA A 859 -31.74 18.97 42.80
N GLN A 860 -32.04 19.05 41.50
CA GLN A 860 -31.63 18.04 40.53
C GLN A 860 -30.11 18.11 40.23
N GLY A 861 -29.57 19.32 40.14
CA GLY A 861 -28.14 19.54 39.99
C GLY A 861 -27.33 18.98 41.18
N GLU A 862 -27.74 19.21 42.41
CA GLU A 862 -27.09 18.67 43.60
C GLU A 862 -27.18 17.12 43.69
N ARG A 863 -28.33 16.52 43.34
CA ARG A 863 -28.45 15.04 43.26
C ARG A 863 -27.51 14.47 42.21
N SER A 864 -27.42 15.08 41.06
CA SER A 864 -26.52 14.64 39.99
C SER A 864 -25.06 14.78 40.42
N ARG A 865 -24.71 15.87 41.09
CA ARG A 865 -23.36 16.07 41.64
C ARG A 865 -23.03 15.01 42.69
N GLY A 866 -23.88 14.74 43.65
CA GLY A 866 -23.68 13.71 44.65
C GLY A 866 -23.52 12.31 44.08
N ALA A 867 -24.29 11.97 43.04
CA ALA A 867 -24.13 10.68 42.34
C ALA A 867 -22.79 10.56 41.59
N ILE A 868 -22.35 11.63 40.93
CA ILE A 868 -21.04 11.67 40.24
C ILE A 868 -19.89 11.57 41.25
N GLU A 869 -19.98 12.28 42.40
CA GLU A 869 -18.97 12.26 43.45
C GLU A 869 -18.88 10.84 44.08
N ALA A 870 -20.01 10.20 44.32
CA ALA A 870 -20.04 8.83 44.82
C ALA A 870 -19.40 7.81 43.85
N ALA A 871 -19.73 7.95 42.55
CA ALA A 871 -19.12 7.12 41.49
C ALA A 871 -17.61 7.39 41.38
N ALA A 872 -17.19 8.66 41.47
CA ALA A 872 -15.78 9.04 41.43
C ALA A 872 -15.01 8.48 42.64
N GLN A 873 -15.59 8.49 43.82
CA GLN A 873 -15.01 7.91 45.03
C GLN A 873 -14.82 6.39 44.91
N ALA A 874 -15.75 5.71 44.22
CA ALA A 874 -15.64 4.29 43.94
C ALA A 874 -14.54 3.92 42.95
N VAL A 875 -14.13 4.87 42.08
CA VAL A 875 -13.03 4.70 41.13
C VAL A 875 -11.66 4.93 41.79
N LEU A 876 -11.58 5.84 42.76
CA LEU A 876 -10.37 6.15 43.52
C LEU A 876 -10.04 5.04 44.55
#